data_1e46b205b6c524c186e47b077dc73fdf
#
_entry.id   1e46b205b6c524c186e47b077dc73fdf
#
_cell.length_a   1.000
_cell.length_b   1.000
_cell.length_c   1.000
_cell.angle_alpha   90.00
_cell.angle_beta   90.00
_cell.angle_gamma   90.00
#
_symmetry.space_group_name_H-M   'P 1'
#
loop_
_entity.id
_entity.type
_entity.pdbx_description
1 polymer ?
#
loop_
_entity_poly.entity_id
_entity_poly.type
_entity_poly.pdbx_seq_one_letter_code
_entity_poly.pdbx_strand_id
1 'polypeptide(L)'
;VPASPPSRATLAAAVGLVALLTVVALECLRTLLSVGYFVGERIGWITGGLVVVALFAAPVLAPVLRRLVGSTAALPVAVAVLVVGRLALQATRPVPFWLAMAAAGLSFAAVTLGIAALRSAWDDGSVTAMVAVGAGVALDLVVRTTGATWDVAWRQDPAAWLLSIGLLAGLVAATVLVHRGDIAPADEDHGGPLVAFLLWPYLYLLVVTTQSPAFLDAAAGVPLAAGTALAAVNAVVGLLVLVAMSRIGLPRAGRALGGLAVSACAFVLPLATGAGAVVLALAAQVAASALLGAASGAERGERHTGIVRTGLASAGGAVLFAAGVLVYVLHTIQPLPVTNRVVPAVLGLLLALSVIARPVPDRRREVITTTPLVAWVAAGVAVIGFVSAAALAATAPGTPSATLTPAADGSRALRVMSFNIDQGVTEGQLDLEQIAEQIEEADPDVVVVEEVARGWSLSGMTDEAEWLGRRLGMATVWSPAADAQFGNVVLSRLPISDARVVDLGKTAGTQARSFAVATLDVGDGQPVTVLGGHLQNGDDPAIHDERAASYRTILDAWGGRPRTILLGDLNTYPREVPPGWPELNLPLDAGLRTTQDVDRCTAPTSNQNCPDWIFTSADLPVAPVEIVVDRPDHRPIAATVTIPPSG
;
A
#
# COMPACT_ATOMS: atom_id res chain seq x y z
N VAL A 1 27.70 -31.47 -27.10
CA VAL A 1 27.30 -30.44 -28.08
C VAL A 1 26.48 -29.44 -27.28
N PRO A 2 26.89 -28.14 -27.21
CA PRO A 2 26.04 -27.15 -26.55
C PRO A 2 24.69 -27.13 -27.26
N ALA A 3 23.61 -27.26 -26.50
CA ALA A 3 22.26 -27.17 -27.02
C ALA A 3 22.07 -25.80 -27.71
N SER A 4 21.42 -25.78 -28.86
CA SER A 4 21.11 -24.51 -29.55
C SER A 4 20.30 -23.61 -28.59
N PRO A 5 20.57 -22.29 -28.59
CA PRO A 5 19.85 -21.39 -27.71
C PRO A 5 18.33 -21.49 -27.96
N PRO A 6 17.51 -21.43 -26.90
CA PRO A 6 16.05 -21.50 -27.04
C PRO A 6 15.50 -20.43 -27.99
N SER A 7 14.38 -20.73 -28.64
CA SER A 7 13.76 -19.80 -29.60
C SER A 7 13.32 -18.49 -28.95
N ARG A 8 13.13 -17.42 -29.78
CA ARG A 8 12.59 -16.14 -29.30
C ARG A 8 11.20 -16.29 -28.66
N ALA A 9 10.39 -17.21 -29.18
CA ALA A 9 9.07 -17.51 -28.62
C ALA A 9 9.18 -18.12 -27.22
N THR A 10 10.12 -19.04 -27.04
CA THR A 10 10.42 -19.66 -25.74
C THR A 10 10.93 -18.65 -24.73
N LEU A 11 11.80 -17.72 -25.16
CA LEU A 11 12.27 -16.60 -24.31
C LEU A 11 11.10 -15.71 -23.87
N ALA A 12 10.22 -15.33 -24.78
CA ALA A 12 9.06 -14.50 -24.46
C ALA A 12 8.12 -15.21 -23.48
N ALA A 13 7.89 -16.52 -23.66
CA ALA A 13 7.09 -17.33 -22.73
C ALA A 13 7.73 -17.41 -21.33
N ALA A 14 9.05 -17.57 -21.24
CA ALA A 14 9.76 -17.63 -19.96
C ALA A 14 9.76 -16.28 -19.22
N VAL A 15 9.91 -15.17 -19.94
CA VAL A 15 9.78 -13.81 -19.38
C VAL A 15 8.34 -13.58 -18.93
N GLY A 16 7.35 -13.93 -19.74
CA GLY A 16 5.93 -13.83 -19.37
C GLY A 16 5.58 -14.69 -18.14
N LEU A 17 6.13 -15.89 -18.03
CA LEU A 17 5.96 -16.75 -16.86
C LEU A 17 6.47 -16.07 -15.58
N VAL A 18 7.70 -15.56 -15.57
CA VAL A 18 8.27 -14.90 -14.39
C VAL A 18 7.51 -13.61 -14.08
N ALA A 19 7.06 -12.84 -15.08
CA ALA A 19 6.23 -11.66 -14.88
C ALA A 19 4.90 -12.02 -14.19
N LEU A 20 4.19 -13.02 -14.67
CA LEU A 20 2.92 -13.49 -14.07
C LEU A 20 3.12 -14.09 -12.67
N LEU A 21 4.21 -14.84 -12.45
CA LEU A 21 4.57 -15.32 -11.11
C LEU A 21 4.81 -14.14 -10.15
N THR A 22 5.42 -13.06 -10.64
CA THR A 22 5.63 -11.85 -9.83
C THR A 22 4.31 -11.19 -9.45
N VAL A 23 3.36 -11.06 -10.39
CA VAL A 23 2.01 -10.54 -10.09
C VAL A 23 1.34 -11.38 -9.00
N VAL A 24 1.27 -12.70 -9.19
CA VAL A 24 0.61 -13.59 -8.21
C VAL A 24 1.33 -13.56 -6.87
N ALA A 25 2.66 -13.44 -6.85
CA ALA A 25 3.42 -13.31 -5.61
C ALA A 25 3.11 -12.01 -4.86
N LEU A 26 2.94 -10.90 -5.58
CA LEU A 26 2.55 -9.61 -4.98
C LEU A 26 1.12 -9.63 -4.45
N GLU A 27 0.17 -10.25 -5.16
CA GLU A 27 -1.20 -10.46 -4.68
C GLU A 27 -1.23 -11.30 -3.39
N CYS A 28 -0.51 -12.44 -3.37
CA CYS A 28 -0.41 -13.28 -2.17
C CYS A 28 0.29 -12.56 -1.01
N LEU A 29 1.32 -11.75 -1.30
CA LEU A 29 2.01 -10.93 -0.31
C LEU A 29 1.08 -9.91 0.33
N ARG A 30 0.33 -9.14 -0.47
CA ARG A 30 -0.59 -8.13 0.05
C ARG A 30 -1.69 -8.76 0.88
N THR A 31 -2.24 -9.91 0.44
CA THR A 31 -3.20 -10.67 1.24
C THR A 31 -2.60 -11.11 2.57
N LEU A 32 -1.36 -11.62 2.56
CA LEU A 32 -0.67 -12.02 3.80
C LEU A 32 -0.44 -10.84 4.76
N LEU A 33 -0.09 -9.65 4.24
CA LEU A 33 0.17 -8.49 5.08
C LEU A 33 -1.10 -8.04 5.81
N SER A 34 -2.25 -7.97 5.12
CA SER A 34 -3.53 -7.59 5.74
C SER A 34 -4.03 -8.63 6.75
N VAL A 35 -3.97 -9.93 6.41
CA VAL A 35 -4.35 -11.00 7.35
C VAL A 35 -3.35 -11.06 8.52
N GLY A 36 -2.08 -10.78 8.27
CA GLY A 36 -1.01 -10.75 9.29
C GLY A 36 -1.18 -9.60 10.28
N TYR A 37 -1.71 -8.47 9.87
CA TYR A 37 -2.09 -7.35 10.73
C TYR A 37 -3.06 -7.84 11.81
N PHE A 38 -4.19 -8.38 11.41
CA PHE A 38 -5.23 -8.90 12.30
C PHE A 38 -4.72 -10.01 13.25
N VAL A 39 -3.85 -10.90 12.77
CA VAL A 39 -3.25 -11.93 13.61
C VAL A 39 -2.27 -11.31 14.61
N GLY A 40 -1.52 -10.28 14.21
CA GLY A 40 -0.62 -9.52 15.07
C GLY A 40 -1.33 -8.92 16.29
N GLU A 41 -2.53 -8.40 16.11
CA GLU A 41 -3.36 -7.90 17.23
C GLU A 41 -3.73 -8.99 18.23
N ARG A 42 -4.01 -10.20 17.75
CA ARG A 42 -4.44 -11.32 18.60
C ARG A 42 -3.29 -12.05 19.31
N ILE A 43 -2.16 -12.27 18.66
CA ILE A 43 -1.02 -13.05 19.22
C ILE A 43 0.17 -12.18 19.62
N GLY A 44 0.05 -10.87 19.49
CA GLY A 44 1.10 -9.87 19.71
C GLY A 44 1.94 -9.62 18.46
N TRP A 45 2.17 -8.36 18.18
CA TRP A 45 2.85 -7.85 16.98
C TRP A 45 4.24 -8.45 16.75
N ILE A 46 5.03 -8.65 17.83
CA ILE A 46 6.37 -9.24 17.72
C ILE A 46 6.26 -10.70 17.27
N THR A 47 5.39 -11.48 17.91
CA THR A 47 5.22 -12.91 17.58
C THR A 47 4.68 -13.08 16.17
N GLY A 48 3.61 -12.39 15.82
CA GLY A 48 3.03 -12.43 14.47
C GLY A 48 4.03 -11.99 13.41
N GLY A 49 4.75 -10.90 13.66
CA GLY A 49 5.79 -10.39 12.78
C GLY A 49 6.94 -11.38 12.56
N LEU A 50 7.43 -12.03 13.62
CA LEU A 50 8.48 -13.06 13.50
C LEU A 50 8.02 -14.27 12.68
N VAL A 51 6.76 -14.69 12.81
CA VAL A 51 6.18 -15.77 12.00
C VAL A 51 6.16 -15.35 10.52
N VAL A 52 5.73 -14.13 10.22
CA VAL A 52 5.73 -13.59 8.85
C VAL A 52 7.16 -13.51 8.30
N VAL A 53 8.11 -12.96 9.05
CA VAL A 53 9.53 -12.88 8.64
C VAL A 53 10.10 -14.28 8.36
N ALA A 54 9.82 -15.27 9.20
CA ALA A 54 10.29 -16.64 9.00
C ALA A 54 9.73 -17.26 7.70
N LEU A 55 8.50 -16.93 7.34
CA LEU A 55 7.88 -17.39 6.09
C LEU A 55 8.62 -16.86 4.85
N PHE A 56 9.18 -15.67 4.91
CA PHE A 56 9.96 -15.12 3.80
C PHE A 56 11.25 -15.90 3.50
N ALA A 57 11.64 -16.85 4.35
CA ALA A 57 12.65 -17.85 3.99
C ALA A 57 12.16 -18.91 2.98
N ALA A 58 10.88 -18.90 2.59
CA ALA A 58 10.28 -19.86 1.67
C ALA A 58 10.97 -20.05 0.30
N PRO A 59 11.76 -19.12 -0.28
CA PRO A 59 12.62 -19.41 -1.44
C PRO A 59 13.50 -20.65 -1.27
N VAL A 60 13.83 -21.05 -0.03
CA VAL A 60 14.54 -22.32 0.29
C VAL A 60 13.75 -23.56 -0.14
N LEU A 61 12.43 -23.44 -0.30
CA LEU A 61 11.60 -24.54 -0.80
C LEU A 61 11.87 -24.87 -2.28
N ALA A 62 12.40 -23.94 -3.06
CA ALA A 62 12.71 -24.18 -4.48
C ALA A 62 13.70 -25.37 -4.68
N PRO A 63 14.86 -25.44 -4.02
CA PRO A 63 15.73 -26.63 -4.09
C PRO A 63 15.11 -27.88 -3.46
N VAL A 64 14.24 -27.74 -2.44
CA VAL A 64 13.54 -28.88 -1.84
C VAL A 64 12.55 -29.49 -2.85
N LEU A 65 11.73 -28.66 -3.49
CA LEU A 65 10.80 -29.13 -4.53
C LEU A 65 11.54 -29.85 -5.67
N ARG A 66 12.67 -29.30 -6.13
CA ARG A 66 13.49 -29.99 -7.13
C ARG A 66 13.97 -31.37 -6.69
N ARG A 67 14.36 -31.52 -5.44
CA ARG A 67 14.79 -32.85 -4.91
C ARG A 67 13.63 -33.83 -4.82
N LEU A 68 12.42 -33.36 -4.51
CA LEU A 68 11.24 -34.20 -4.31
C LEU A 68 10.61 -34.68 -5.62
N VAL A 69 10.49 -33.77 -6.61
CA VAL A 69 9.73 -34.05 -7.85
C VAL A 69 10.58 -33.99 -9.13
N GLY A 70 11.87 -33.71 -9.02
CA GLY A 70 12.79 -33.58 -10.15
C GLY A 70 12.85 -32.17 -10.74
N SER A 71 13.92 -31.89 -11.52
CA SER A 71 14.20 -30.55 -12.05
C SER A 71 13.16 -30.06 -13.05
N THR A 72 12.63 -30.93 -13.88
CA THR A 72 11.64 -30.59 -14.93
C THR A 72 10.23 -30.42 -14.39
N ALA A 73 9.86 -31.14 -13.32
CA ALA A 73 8.51 -31.10 -12.75
C ALA A 73 8.36 -30.04 -11.65
N ALA A 74 9.44 -29.57 -11.02
CA ALA A 74 9.38 -28.67 -9.87
C ALA A 74 8.60 -27.37 -10.13
N LEU A 75 8.87 -26.69 -11.25
CA LEU A 75 8.19 -25.45 -11.61
C LEU A 75 6.72 -25.68 -12.00
N PRO A 76 6.35 -26.63 -12.87
CA PRO A 76 4.95 -26.96 -13.13
C PRO A 76 4.15 -27.35 -11.89
N VAL A 77 4.72 -28.14 -10.99
CA VAL A 77 4.06 -28.54 -9.73
C VAL A 77 3.86 -27.34 -8.82
N ALA A 78 4.89 -26.48 -8.65
CA ALA A 78 4.77 -25.26 -7.85
C ALA A 78 3.66 -24.35 -8.41
N VAL A 79 3.61 -24.15 -9.73
CA VAL A 79 2.56 -23.33 -10.38
C VAL A 79 1.18 -23.96 -10.20
N ALA A 80 1.02 -25.27 -10.38
CA ALA A 80 -0.28 -25.92 -10.20
C ALA A 80 -0.84 -25.74 -8.78
N VAL A 81 0.00 -25.94 -7.75
CA VAL A 81 -0.40 -25.76 -6.35
C VAL A 81 -0.65 -24.26 -6.05
N LEU A 82 0.17 -23.36 -6.61
CA LEU A 82 -0.02 -21.93 -6.45
C LEU A 82 -1.34 -21.44 -7.06
N VAL A 83 -1.72 -21.92 -8.23
CA VAL A 83 -3.00 -21.59 -8.87
C VAL A 83 -4.18 -21.97 -7.97
N VAL A 84 -4.15 -23.19 -7.42
CA VAL A 84 -5.19 -23.64 -6.47
C VAL A 84 -5.18 -22.78 -5.20
N GLY A 85 -4.01 -22.50 -4.63
CA GLY A 85 -3.87 -21.67 -3.43
C GLY A 85 -4.37 -20.25 -3.66
N ARG A 86 -4.04 -19.63 -4.80
CA ARG A 86 -4.48 -18.27 -5.13
C ARG A 86 -6.00 -18.18 -5.35
N LEU A 87 -6.60 -19.17 -6.02
CA LEU A 87 -8.06 -19.25 -6.15
C LEU A 87 -8.73 -19.46 -4.79
N ALA A 88 -8.15 -20.32 -3.94
CA ALA A 88 -8.65 -20.56 -2.59
C ALA A 88 -8.60 -19.28 -1.74
N LEU A 89 -7.54 -18.46 -1.85
CA LEU A 89 -7.47 -17.16 -1.17
C LEU A 89 -8.65 -16.26 -1.53
N GLN A 90 -9.02 -16.17 -2.80
CA GLN A 90 -10.14 -15.34 -3.25
C GLN A 90 -11.51 -15.93 -2.87
N ALA A 91 -11.63 -17.27 -2.84
CA ALA A 91 -12.88 -17.97 -2.57
C ALA A 91 -13.23 -18.07 -1.07
N THR A 92 -12.23 -18.00 -0.19
CA THR A 92 -12.43 -18.25 1.25
C THR A 92 -12.57 -16.94 2.01
N ARG A 93 -13.65 -16.79 2.77
CA ARG A 93 -13.91 -15.65 3.65
C ARG A 93 -14.39 -16.13 5.03
N PRO A 94 -13.80 -15.65 6.12
CA PRO A 94 -12.53 -14.92 6.22
C PRO A 94 -11.33 -15.76 5.73
N VAL A 95 -10.29 -15.07 5.21
CA VAL A 95 -9.08 -15.75 4.73
C VAL A 95 -8.28 -16.31 5.91
N PRO A 96 -8.07 -17.63 6.02
CA PRO A 96 -7.27 -18.18 7.08
C PRO A 96 -5.80 -17.78 6.96
N PHE A 97 -5.16 -17.39 8.05
CA PHE A 97 -3.77 -16.97 8.07
C PHE A 97 -2.81 -18.03 7.49
N TRP A 98 -3.02 -19.32 7.82
CA TRP A 98 -2.21 -20.41 7.26
C TRP A 98 -2.32 -20.53 5.73
N LEU A 99 -3.49 -20.21 5.16
CA LEU A 99 -3.69 -20.23 3.70
C LEU A 99 -2.94 -19.08 3.03
N ALA A 100 -3.03 -17.86 3.61
CA ALA A 100 -2.25 -16.71 3.14
C ALA A 100 -0.74 -16.98 3.21
N MET A 101 -0.27 -17.57 4.31
CA MET A 101 1.14 -17.98 4.47
C MET A 101 1.57 -19.01 3.43
N ALA A 102 0.78 -20.07 3.23
CA ALA A 102 1.11 -21.14 2.28
C ALA A 102 1.18 -20.59 0.85
N ALA A 103 0.21 -19.78 0.44
CA ALA A 103 0.17 -19.19 -0.89
C ALA A 103 1.34 -18.22 -1.14
N ALA A 104 1.63 -17.32 -0.18
CA ALA A 104 2.76 -16.41 -0.29
C ALA A 104 4.11 -17.16 -0.32
N GLY A 105 4.33 -18.10 0.58
CA GLY A 105 5.55 -18.91 0.60
C GLY A 105 5.77 -19.71 -0.68
N LEU A 106 4.72 -20.34 -1.19
CA LEU A 106 4.81 -21.09 -2.45
C LEU A 106 5.05 -20.17 -3.64
N SER A 107 4.45 -18.97 -3.67
CA SER A 107 4.68 -17.99 -4.72
C SER A 107 6.14 -17.53 -4.78
N PHE A 108 6.78 -17.29 -3.63
CA PHE A 108 8.20 -16.92 -3.55
C PHE A 108 9.10 -18.05 -4.03
N ALA A 109 8.78 -19.30 -3.70
CA ALA A 109 9.50 -20.47 -4.21
C ALA A 109 9.32 -20.60 -5.74
N ALA A 110 8.12 -20.39 -6.27
CA ALA A 110 7.83 -20.46 -7.69
C ALA A 110 8.55 -19.36 -8.48
N VAL A 111 8.57 -18.10 -7.97
CA VAL A 111 9.37 -17.01 -8.56
C VAL A 111 10.86 -17.38 -8.59
N THR A 112 11.39 -17.96 -7.50
CA THR A 112 12.79 -18.41 -7.44
C THR A 112 13.09 -19.50 -8.47
N LEU A 113 12.19 -20.47 -8.66
CA LEU A 113 12.31 -21.50 -9.71
C LEU A 113 12.25 -20.89 -11.11
N GLY A 114 11.36 -19.94 -11.36
CA GLY A 114 11.24 -19.25 -12.64
C GLY A 114 12.50 -18.43 -12.98
N ILE A 115 13.05 -17.70 -12.01
CA ILE A 115 14.32 -16.98 -12.16
C ILE A 115 15.47 -17.95 -12.44
N ALA A 116 15.56 -19.06 -11.72
CA ALA A 116 16.59 -20.07 -11.94
C ALA A 116 16.46 -20.69 -13.34
N ALA A 117 15.25 -20.92 -13.85
CA ALA A 117 15.02 -21.41 -15.21
C ALA A 117 15.52 -20.41 -16.28
N LEU A 118 15.23 -19.13 -16.14
CA LEU A 118 15.76 -18.08 -17.03
C LEU A 118 17.29 -18.01 -16.99
N ARG A 119 17.88 -18.09 -15.80
CA ARG A 119 19.33 -18.02 -15.60
C ARG A 119 20.07 -19.24 -16.14
N SER A 120 19.45 -20.41 -16.12
CA SER A 120 20.06 -21.62 -16.68
C SER A 120 19.99 -21.70 -18.22
N ALA A 121 19.03 -21.02 -18.82
CA ALA A 121 18.76 -21.12 -20.26
C ALA A 121 19.51 -20.10 -21.13
N TRP A 122 19.94 -18.94 -20.55
CA TRP A 122 20.58 -17.84 -21.30
C TRP A 122 21.77 -17.25 -20.57
N ASP A 123 22.84 -16.88 -21.30
CA ASP A 123 24.05 -16.28 -20.76
C ASP A 123 23.78 -14.93 -20.06
N ASP A 124 22.79 -14.18 -20.52
CA ASP A 124 22.31 -12.93 -19.89
C ASP A 124 21.05 -13.16 -19.03
N GLY A 125 20.85 -14.39 -18.54
CA GLY A 125 19.67 -14.82 -17.80
C GLY A 125 19.40 -14.02 -16.53
N SER A 126 20.45 -13.52 -15.82
CA SER A 126 20.28 -12.65 -14.67
C SER A 126 19.62 -11.30 -15.04
N VAL A 127 20.05 -10.68 -16.15
CA VAL A 127 19.43 -9.43 -16.64
C VAL A 127 18.01 -9.68 -17.12
N THR A 128 17.81 -10.78 -17.87
CA THR A 128 16.49 -11.18 -18.37
C THR A 128 15.51 -11.45 -17.23
N ALA A 129 15.95 -12.10 -16.16
CA ALA A 129 15.14 -12.36 -14.98
C ALA A 129 14.74 -11.05 -14.28
N MET A 130 15.66 -10.08 -14.14
CA MET A 130 15.33 -8.78 -13.55
C MET A 130 14.34 -7.97 -14.40
N VAL A 131 14.49 -8.04 -15.73
CA VAL A 131 13.53 -7.43 -16.67
C VAL A 131 12.16 -8.10 -16.55
N ALA A 132 12.10 -9.42 -16.43
CA ALA A 132 10.85 -10.17 -16.27
C ALA A 132 10.14 -9.82 -14.95
N VAL A 133 10.87 -9.71 -13.85
CA VAL A 133 10.32 -9.26 -12.55
C VAL A 133 9.83 -7.82 -12.65
N GLY A 134 10.62 -6.90 -13.22
CA GLY A 134 10.18 -5.51 -13.42
C GLY A 134 8.94 -5.39 -14.31
N ALA A 135 8.82 -6.24 -15.34
CA ALA A 135 7.61 -6.35 -16.15
C ALA A 135 6.42 -6.87 -15.33
N GLY A 136 6.65 -7.80 -14.40
CA GLY A 136 5.64 -8.31 -13.49
C GLY A 136 5.13 -7.22 -12.53
N VAL A 137 6.02 -6.41 -11.94
CA VAL A 137 5.62 -5.27 -11.11
C VAL A 137 4.80 -4.25 -11.90
N ALA A 138 5.19 -3.97 -13.15
CA ALA A 138 4.44 -3.08 -14.02
C ALA A 138 3.08 -3.66 -14.45
N LEU A 139 2.98 -4.96 -14.66
CA LEU A 139 1.71 -5.64 -14.92
C LEU A 139 0.80 -5.63 -13.68
N ASP A 140 1.36 -5.84 -12.50
CA ASP A 140 0.66 -5.72 -11.23
C ASP A 140 0.06 -4.32 -11.03
N LEU A 141 0.80 -3.26 -11.38
CA LEU A 141 0.28 -1.89 -11.41
C LEU A 141 -1.01 -1.80 -12.23
N VAL A 142 -1.03 -2.40 -13.42
CA VAL A 142 -2.20 -2.40 -14.32
C VAL A 142 -3.36 -3.17 -13.72
N VAL A 143 -3.10 -4.36 -13.18
CA VAL A 143 -4.13 -5.19 -12.52
C VAL A 143 -4.80 -4.43 -11.39
N ARG A 144 -4.01 -3.77 -10.55
CA ARG A 144 -4.52 -2.99 -9.42
C ARG A 144 -5.35 -1.77 -9.82
N THR A 145 -5.02 -1.11 -10.94
CA THR A 145 -5.81 0.03 -11.41
C THR A 145 -7.24 -0.33 -11.80
N THR A 146 -7.53 -1.60 -12.13
CA THR A 146 -8.91 -2.07 -12.37
C THR A 146 -9.81 -2.01 -11.13
N GLY A 147 -9.22 -1.96 -9.94
CA GLY A 147 -9.89 -1.80 -8.65
C GLY A 147 -9.51 -0.51 -7.93
N ALA A 148 -9.04 0.52 -8.64
CA ALA A 148 -8.53 1.76 -8.04
C ALA A 148 -7.56 1.48 -6.87
N THR A 149 -6.60 0.60 -7.10
CA THR A 149 -5.59 0.04 -6.20
C THR A 149 -6.05 -1.04 -5.22
N TRP A 150 -7.37 -1.25 -5.03
CA TRP A 150 -7.86 -2.38 -4.25
C TRP A 150 -7.57 -3.69 -4.99
N ASP A 151 -6.87 -4.60 -4.31
CA ASP A 151 -6.34 -5.82 -4.94
C ASP A 151 -7.45 -6.76 -5.42
N VAL A 152 -7.26 -7.32 -6.60
CA VAL A 152 -8.19 -8.27 -7.21
C VAL A 152 -8.42 -9.52 -6.33
N ALA A 153 -7.45 -9.89 -5.48
CA ALA A 153 -7.56 -11.01 -4.56
C ALA A 153 -8.64 -10.83 -3.50
N TRP A 154 -8.94 -9.59 -3.12
CA TRP A 154 -9.95 -9.24 -2.12
C TRP A 154 -11.34 -9.06 -2.72
N ARG A 155 -11.44 -8.78 -4.00
CA ARG A 155 -12.69 -8.44 -4.67
C ARG A 155 -13.51 -9.67 -5.02
N GLN A 156 -14.84 -9.59 -4.83
CA GLN A 156 -15.79 -10.68 -5.09
C GLN A 156 -16.65 -10.43 -6.34
N ASP A 157 -16.50 -9.29 -6.99
CA ASP A 157 -17.24 -8.98 -8.20
C ASP A 157 -16.84 -9.89 -9.39
N PRO A 158 -17.75 -10.11 -10.37
CA PRO A 158 -17.48 -10.99 -11.50
C PRO A 158 -16.28 -10.58 -12.35
N ALA A 159 -16.00 -9.25 -12.45
CA ALA A 159 -14.86 -8.76 -13.24
C ALA A 159 -13.53 -9.12 -12.56
N ALA A 160 -13.45 -9.04 -11.23
CA ALA A 160 -12.29 -9.48 -10.47
C ALA A 160 -12.04 -10.99 -10.61
N TRP A 161 -13.09 -11.81 -10.58
CA TRP A 161 -12.97 -13.25 -10.81
C TRP A 161 -12.50 -13.57 -12.23
N LEU A 162 -13.06 -12.91 -13.26
CA LEU A 162 -12.62 -13.09 -14.64
C LEU A 162 -11.17 -12.67 -14.84
N LEU A 163 -10.74 -11.57 -14.23
CA LEU A 163 -9.35 -11.12 -14.29
C LEU A 163 -8.41 -12.11 -13.61
N SER A 164 -8.74 -12.59 -12.41
CA SER A 164 -7.97 -13.62 -11.69
C SER A 164 -7.84 -14.91 -12.50
N ILE A 165 -8.94 -15.42 -13.05
CA ILE A 165 -8.93 -16.62 -13.88
C ILE A 165 -8.08 -16.39 -15.13
N GLY A 166 -8.19 -15.23 -15.78
CA GLY A 166 -7.39 -14.88 -16.96
C GLY A 166 -5.88 -14.84 -16.66
N LEU A 167 -5.47 -14.21 -15.55
CA LEU A 167 -4.08 -14.17 -15.10
C LEU A 167 -3.53 -15.58 -14.81
N LEU A 168 -4.29 -16.39 -14.08
CA LEU A 168 -3.89 -17.75 -13.72
C LEU A 168 -3.87 -18.69 -14.92
N ALA A 169 -4.81 -18.54 -15.86
CA ALA A 169 -4.80 -19.27 -17.13
C ALA A 169 -3.57 -18.89 -17.98
N GLY A 170 -3.22 -17.60 -18.03
CA GLY A 170 -2.00 -17.11 -18.67
C GLY A 170 -0.74 -17.69 -18.02
N LEU A 171 -0.70 -17.78 -16.68
CA LEU A 171 0.38 -18.40 -15.92
C LEU A 171 0.55 -19.89 -16.27
N VAL A 172 -0.55 -20.63 -16.32
CA VAL A 172 -0.55 -22.06 -16.72
C VAL A 172 -0.07 -22.20 -18.17
N ALA A 173 -0.59 -21.40 -19.10
CA ALA A 173 -0.20 -21.43 -20.50
C ALA A 173 1.30 -21.14 -20.69
N ALA A 174 1.82 -20.11 -20.03
CA ALA A 174 3.24 -19.79 -20.06
C ALA A 174 4.11 -20.93 -19.48
N THR A 175 3.66 -21.56 -18.39
CA THR A 175 4.33 -22.73 -17.80
C THR A 175 4.39 -23.91 -18.78
N VAL A 176 3.29 -24.21 -19.47
CA VAL A 176 3.23 -25.28 -20.49
C VAL A 176 4.17 -24.98 -21.67
N LEU A 177 4.22 -23.73 -22.13
CA LEU A 177 5.11 -23.34 -23.24
C LEU A 177 6.60 -23.46 -22.85
N VAL A 178 6.95 -23.05 -21.64
CA VAL A 178 8.32 -23.17 -21.10
C VAL A 178 8.70 -24.63 -20.92
N HIS A 179 7.80 -25.46 -20.40
CA HIS A 179 8.03 -26.88 -20.22
C HIS A 179 8.22 -27.60 -21.56
N ARG A 180 7.40 -27.29 -22.57
CA ARG A 180 7.56 -27.84 -23.94
C ARG A 180 8.81 -27.38 -24.66
N GLY A 181 9.37 -26.22 -24.25
CA GLY A 181 10.62 -25.70 -24.76
C GLY A 181 11.87 -26.29 -24.10
N ASP A 182 11.72 -27.33 -23.28
CA ASP A 182 12.79 -28.00 -22.51
C ASP A 182 13.65 -27.06 -21.64
N ILE A 183 13.04 -25.94 -21.18
CA ILE A 183 13.67 -25.04 -20.23
C ILE A 183 13.38 -25.56 -18.83
N ALA A 184 14.34 -26.27 -18.27
CA ALA A 184 14.32 -26.66 -16.86
C ALA A 184 15.45 -25.94 -16.12
N PRO A 185 15.28 -25.64 -14.83
CA PRO A 185 16.38 -25.17 -14.01
C PRO A 185 17.48 -26.23 -14.02
N ALA A 186 18.63 -25.93 -14.61
CA ALA A 186 19.79 -26.83 -14.63
C ALA A 186 20.40 -26.94 -13.23
N ASP A 187 21.25 -27.96 -13.02
CA ASP A 187 22.01 -28.11 -11.78
C ASP A 187 23.07 -27.00 -11.67
N GLU A 188 23.52 -26.46 -12.79
CA GLU A 188 24.36 -25.29 -12.91
C GLU A 188 23.54 -24.14 -13.47
N ASP A 189 23.53 -23.01 -12.75
CA ASP A 189 22.82 -21.79 -13.10
C ASP A 189 23.84 -20.72 -13.52
N HIS A 190 23.54 -19.95 -14.57
CA HIS A 190 24.39 -18.85 -15.03
C HIS A 190 24.14 -17.61 -14.19
N GLY A 191 25.05 -17.28 -13.28
CA GLY A 191 25.00 -16.08 -12.46
C GLY A 191 25.26 -16.31 -10.98
N GLY A 192 25.66 -15.24 -10.28
CA GLY A 192 25.97 -15.29 -8.85
C GLY A 192 24.73 -15.23 -7.96
N PRO A 193 24.85 -15.54 -6.69
CA PRO A 193 23.75 -15.45 -5.74
C PRO A 193 23.36 -14.00 -5.40
N LEU A 194 24.21 -13.03 -5.73
CA LEU A 194 24.03 -11.64 -5.35
C LEU A 194 22.75 -11.04 -5.92
N VAL A 195 22.48 -11.24 -7.21
CA VAL A 195 21.28 -10.69 -7.86
C VAL A 195 20.01 -11.30 -7.27
N ALA A 196 20.03 -12.58 -6.92
CA ALA A 196 18.91 -13.23 -6.25
C ALA A 196 18.63 -12.65 -4.85
N PHE A 197 19.68 -12.23 -4.12
CA PHE A 197 19.56 -11.53 -2.86
C PHE A 197 19.06 -10.08 -3.07
N LEU A 198 19.65 -9.33 -4.00
CA LEU A 198 19.38 -7.91 -4.23
C LEU A 198 17.99 -7.65 -4.81
N LEU A 199 17.39 -8.64 -5.46
CA LEU A 199 16.03 -8.56 -5.98
C LEU A 199 15.03 -8.08 -4.92
N TRP A 200 15.10 -8.61 -3.71
CA TRP A 200 14.12 -8.34 -2.66
C TRP A 200 14.20 -6.93 -2.06
N PRO A 201 15.38 -6.39 -1.67
CA PRO A 201 15.51 -4.98 -1.33
C PRO A 201 15.08 -4.05 -2.46
N TYR A 202 15.38 -4.42 -3.71
CA TYR A 202 14.92 -3.67 -4.87
C TYR A 202 13.40 -3.70 -5.01
N LEU A 203 12.77 -4.88 -4.89
CA LEU A 203 11.31 -5.02 -4.89
C LEU A 203 10.64 -4.20 -3.78
N TYR A 204 11.25 -4.14 -2.58
CA TYR A 204 10.73 -3.30 -1.51
C TYR A 204 10.61 -1.84 -1.97
N LEU A 205 11.71 -1.29 -2.52
CA LEU A 205 11.71 0.09 -3.03
C LEU A 205 10.69 0.31 -4.15
N LEU A 206 10.50 -0.68 -5.04
CA LEU A 206 9.52 -0.57 -6.12
C LEU A 206 8.09 -0.57 -5.58
N VAL A 207 7.70 -1.63 -4.87
CA VAL A 207 6.29 -1.88 -4.56
C VAL A 207 5.77 -1.05 -3.40
N VAL A 208 6.65 -0.65 -2.46
CA VAL A 208 6.26 0.18 -1.31
C VAL A 208 6.33 1.67 -1.65
N THR A 209 7.20 2.10 -2.58
CA THR A 209 7.42 3.52 -2.84
C THR A 209 7.37 3.90 -4.33
N THR A 210 8.44 3.64 -5.11
CA THR A 210 8.66 4.29 -6.41
C THR A 210 7.70 3.85 -7.52
N GLN A 211 7.07 2.69 -7.41
CA GLN A 211 6.09 2.17 -8.36
C GLN A 211 4.73 1.86 -7.68
N SER A 212 4.49 2.39 -6.50
CA SER A 212 3.19 2.34 -5.83
C SER A 212 2.36 3.58 -6.22
N PRO A 213 1.24 3.43 -6.96
CA PRO A 213 0.39 4.58 -7.30
C PRO A 213 -0.13 5.30 -6.07
N ALA A 214 -0.63 4.54 -5.08
CA ALA A 214 -1.18 5.06 -3.84
C ALA A 214 -0.15 5.78 -2.95
N PHE A 215 1.12 5.35 -2.98
CA PHE A 215 2.19 6.08 -2.31
C PHE A 215 2.50 7.40 -3.03
N LEU A 216 2.59 7.35 -4.36
CA LEU A 216 2.99 8.51 -5.17
C LEU A 216 1.92 9.59 -5.20
N ASP A 217 0.63 9.23 -5.28
CA ASP A 217 -0.45 10.20 -5.26
C ASP A 217 -0.60 10.86 -3.88
N ALA A 218 -0.53 10.07 -2.80
CA ALA A 218 -0.57 10.59 -1.44
C ALA A 218 0.62 11.54 -1.16
N ALA A 219 1.85 11.12 -1.49
CA ALA A 219 3.05 11.92 -1.27
C ALA A 219 3.08 13.18 -2.16
N ALA A 220 2.67 13.06 -3.43
CA ALA A 220 2.66 14.20 -4.35
C ALA A 220 1.43 15.11 -4.20
N GLY A 221 0.39 14.68 -3.48
CA GLY A 221 -0.87 15.43 -3.36
C GLY A 221 -1.62 15.54 -4.69
N VAL A 222 -1.58 14.49 -5.51
CA VAL A 222 -2.21 14.46 -6.84
C VAL A 222 -3.29 13.37 -6.89
N PRO A 223 -4.22 13.41 -7.87
CA PRO A 223 -5.19 12.34 -8.06
C PRO A 223 -4.51 10.98 -8.38
N LEU A 224 -5.15 9.86 -8.03
CA LEU A 224 -4.66 8.50 -8.28
C LEU A 224 -4.29 8.25 -9.76
N ALA A 225 -5.00 8.84 -10.69
CA ALA A 225 -4.67 8.78 -12.11
C ALA A 225 -3.25 9.32 -12.41
N ALA A 226 -2.88 10.45 -11.80
CA ALA A 226 -1.54 11.02 -11.92
C ALA A 226 -0.49 10.17 -11.20
N GLY A 227 -0.79 9.67 -9.99
CA GLY A 227 0.05 8.70 -9.27
C GLY A 227 0.33 7.45 -10.08
N THR A 228 -0.68 6.92 -10.78
CA THR A 228 -0.55 5.77 -11.69
C THR A 228 0.36 6.08 -12.87
N ALA A 229 0.21 7.25 -13.50
CA ALA A 229 1.09 7.68 -14.59
C ALA A 229 2.54 7.84 -14.12
N LEU A 230 2.78 8.41 -12.93
CA LEU A 230 4.11 8.53 -12.33
C LEU A 230 4.74 7.16 -12.06
N ALA A 231 3.97 6.21 -11.51
CA ALA A 231 4.42 4.84 -11.29
C ALA A 231 4.81 4.15 -12.62
N ALA A 232 4.03 4.33 -13.68
CA ALA A 232 4.34 3.82 -15.01
C ALA A 232 5.62 4.43 -15.59
N VAL A 233 5.82 5.74 -15.45
CA VAL A 233 7.08 6.42 -15.85
C VAL A 233 8.27 5.83 -15.09
N ASN A 234 8.16 5.68 -13.77
CA ASN A 234 9.21 5.08 -12.95
C ASN A 234 9.52 3.65 -13.38
N ALA A 235 8.51 2.84 -13.72
CA ALA A 235 8.69 1.48 -14.21
C ALA A 235 9.46 1.45 -15.54
N VAL A 236 9.05 2.26 -16.51
CA VAL A 236 9.71 2.36 -17.82
C VAL A 236 11.16 2.83 -17.67
N VAL A 237 11.39 3.92 -16.94
CA VAL A 237 12.74 4.46 -16.69
C VAL A 237 13.58 3.43 -15.96
N GLY A 238 13.04 2.77 -14.95
CA GLY A 238 13.71 1.71 -14.20
C GLY A 238 14.20 0.57 -15.09
N LEU A 239 13.34 0.05 -15.96
CA LEU A 239 13.68 -1.02 -16.91
C LEU A 239 14.78 -0.58 -17.90
N LEU A 240 14.66 0.60 -18.47
CA LEU A 240 15.64 1.13 -19.42
C LEU A 240 17.01 1.35 -18.77
N VAL A 241 17.06 1.94 -17.58
CA VAL A 241 18.27 2.18 -16.80
C VAL A 241 18.93 0.86 -16.39
N LEU A 242 18.15 -0.11 -15.89
CA LEU A 242 18.64 -1.43 -15.52
C LEU A 242 19.38 -2.08 -16.69
N VAL A 243 18.76 -2.11 -17.87
CA VAL A 243 19.37 -2.72 -19.07
C VAL A 243 20.56 -1.92 -19.56
N ALA A 244 20.50 -0.60 -19.59
CA ALA A 244 21.63 0.23 -19.98
C ALA A 244 22.85 -0.02 -19.07
N MET A 245 22.65 -0.01 -17.75
CA MET A 245 23.74 -0.18 -16.78
C MET A 245 24.26 -1.62 -16.72
N SER A 246 23.44 -2.61 -17.07
CA SER A 246 23.92 -3.99 -17.22
C SER A 246 24.93 -4.16 -18.37
N ARG A 247 24.90 -3.28 -19.35
CA ARG A 247 25.83 -3.28 -20.52
C ARG A 247 27.07 -2.45 -20.28
N ILE A 248 26.86 -1.21 -19.78
CA ILE A 248 27.94 -0.22 -19.62
C ILE A 248 28.74 -0.57 -18.36
N GLY A 249 28.09 -1.10 -17.33
CA GLY A 249 28.64 -1.25 -16.00
C GLY A 249 28.74 0.11 -15.29
N LEU A 250 29.12 0.07 -14.03
CA LEU A 250 29.37 1.27 -13.23
C LEU A 250 30.78 1.19 -12.62
N PRO A 251 31.62 2.24 -12.75
CA PRO A 251 32.89 2.33 -12.03
C PRO A 251 32.59 2.38 -10.51
N ARG A 252 33.62 2.08 -9.69
CA ARG A 252 33.46 2.06 -8.21
C ARG A 252 32.91 3.36 -7.67
N ALA A 253 33.38 4.51 -8.16
CA ALA A 253 32.83 5.81 -7.77
C ALA A 253 31.34 5.97 -8.14
N GLY A 254 30.93 5.54 -9.33
CA GLY A 254 29.54 5.57 -9.77
C GLY A 254 28.62 4.67 -8.90
N ARG A 255 29.13 3.52 -8.46
CA ARG A 255 28.41 2.63 -7.53
C ARG A 255 28.25 3.26 -6.15
N ALA A 256 29.30 3.91 -5.64
CA ALA A 256 29.25 4.62 -4.36
C ALA A 256 28.26 5.79 -4.41
N LEU A 257 28.32 6.61 -5.47
CA LEU A 257 27.36 7.72 -5.67
C LEU A 257 25.93 7.22 -5.84
N GLY A 258 25.71 6.16 -6.62
CA GLY A 258 24.40 5.54 -6.77
C GLY A 258 23.85 5.03 -5.43
N GLY A 259 24.69 4.42 -4.62
CA GLY A 259 24.32 3.96 -3.28
C GLY A 259 23.94 5.08 -2.33
N LEU A 260 24.73 6.16 -2.31
CA LEU A 260 24.39 7.36 -1.53
C LEU A 260 23.07 7.98 -2.02
N ALA A 261 22.89 8.05 -3.35
CA ALA A 261 21.66 8.59 -3.93
C ALA A 261 20.42 7.77 -3.55
N VAL A 262 20.48 6.42 -3.67
CA VAL A 262 19.36 5.56 -3.24
C VAL A 262 19.05 5.75 -1.77
N SER A 263 20.09 5.70 -0.91
CA SER A 263 19.90 5.81 0.54
C SER A 263 19.35 7.17 0.95
N ALA A 264 19.90 8.26 0.39
CA ALA A 264 19.46 9.63 0.68
C ALA A 264 18.02 9.87 0.17
N CYS A 265 17.73 9.49 -1.08
CA CYS A 265 16.38 9.65 -1.64
C CYS A 265 15.37 8.81 -0.86
N ALA A 266 15.68 7.56 -0.54
CA ALA A 266 14.81 6.66 0.21
C ALA A 266 14.59 7.13 1.66
N PHE A 267 15.56 7.82 2.27
CA PHE A 267 15.42 8.42 3.59
C PHE A 267 14.52 9.67 3.59
N VAL A 268 14.61 10.49 2.55
CA VAL A 268 13.88 11.76 2.48
C VAL A 268 12.49 11.59 1.88
N LEU A 269 12.30 10.62 0.98
CA LEU A 269 11.06 10.41 0.22
C LEU A 269 9.80 10.31 1.09
N PRO A 270 9.78 9.62 2.24
CA PRO A 270 8.58 9.56 3.11
C PRO A 270 8.18 10.91 3.75
N LEU A 271 9.05 11.92 3.69
CA LEU A 271 8.77 13.27 4.18
C LEU A 271 8.48 14.26 3.05
N ALA A 272 8.81 13.88 1.83
CA ALA A 272 8.67 14.78 0.71
C ALA A 272 7.21 14.87 0.27
N THR A 273 6.79 16.07 -0.09
CA THR A 273 5.46 16.34 -0.62
C THR A 273 5.53 17.01 -1.98
N GLY A 274 4.45 16.95 -2.74
CA GLY A 274 4.32 17.62 -4.03
C GLY A 274 5.39 17.19 -5.04
N ALA A 275 5.90 18.14 -5.82
CA ALA A 275 6.93 17.90 -6.84
C ALA A 275 8.24 17.31 -6.26
N GLY A 276 8.56 17.62 -5.01
CA GLY A 276 9.74 17.04 -4.32
C GLY A 276 9.65 15.54 -4.20
N ALA A 277 8.49 14.99 -3.84
CA ALA A 277 8.27 13.54 -3.76
C ALA A 277 8.45 12.87 -5.12
N VAL A 278 7.93 13.48 -6.20
CA VAL A 278 8.07 12.95 -7.57
C VAL A 278 9.53 12.88 -7.99
N VAL A 279 10.29 13.94 -7.77
CA VAL A 279 11.73 13.99 -8.12
C VAL A 279 12.53 12.95 -7.34
N LEU A 280 12.28 12.83 -6.04
CA LEU A 280 12.97 11.87 -5.18
C LEU A 280 12.63 10.43 -5.53
N ALA A 281 11.37 10.12 -5.84
CA ALA A 281 10.96 8.79 -6.28
C ALA A 281 11.64 8.40 -7.58
N LEU A 282 11.68 9.29 -8.57
CA LEU A 282 12.38 9.06 -9.84
C LEU A 282 13.90 8.89 -9.64
N ALA A 283 14.52 9.73 -8.81
CA ALA A 283 15.93 9.63 -8.50
C ALA A 283 16.29 8.31 -7.79
N ALA A 284 15.49 7.90 -6.81
CA ALA A 284 15.62 6.61 -6.13
C ALA A 284 15.47 5.44 -7.13
N GLN A 285 14.47 5.49 -8.01
CA GLN A 285 14.24 4.49 -9.05
C GLN A 285 15.44 4.36 -10.00
N VAL A 286 15.95 5.48 -10.52
CA VAL A 286 17.12 5.51 -11.42
C VAL A 286 18.35 4.94 -10.74
N ALA A 287 18.65 5.38 -9.52
CA ALA A 287 19.84 4.93 -8.79
C ALA A 287 19.77 3.44 -8.41
N ALA A 288 18.62 2.95 -7.91
CA ALA A 288 18.41 1.54 -7.58
C ALA A 288 18.50 0.64 -8.82
N SER A 289 17.87 1.03 -9.93
CA SER A 289 17.92 0.29 -11.19
C SER A 289 19.31 0.27 -11.79
N ALA A 290 20.07 1.37 -11.67
CA ALA A 290 21.46 1.43 -12.13
C ALA A 290 22.36 0.47 -11.36
N LEU A 291 22.21 0.40 -10.03
CA LEU A 291 22.97 -0.53 -9.19
C LEU A 291 22.64 -1.99 -9.50
N LEU A 292 21.35 -2.33 -9.58
CA LEU A 292 20.91 -3.69 -9.90
C LEU A 292 21.31 -4.10 -11.31
N GLY A 293 21.22 -3.19 -12.28
CA GLY A 293 21.68 -3.41 -13.64
C GLY A 293 23.18 -3.69 -13.70
N ALA A 294 24.01 -2.90 -13.01
CA ALA A 294 25.43 -3.12 -12.91
C ALA A 294 25.78 -4.46 -12.23
N ALA A 295 25.04 -4.86 -11.18
CA ALA A 295 25.20 -6.15 -10.52
C ALA A 295 24.86 -7.32 -11.46
N SER A 296 23.71 -7.25 -12.13
CA SER A 296 23.24 -8.28 -13.06
C SER A 296 24.18 -8.45 -14.25
N GLY A 297 24.73 -7.35 -14.78
CA GLY A 297 25.72 -7.37 -15.85
C GLY A 297 27.07 -7.98 -15.44
N ALA A 298 27.47 -7.82 -14.18
CA ALA A 298 28.69 -8.38 -13.63
C ALA A 298 28.62 -9.91 -13.44
N GLU A 299 27.43 -10.48 -13.26
CA GLU A 299 27.23 -11.93 -13.10
C GLU A 299 27.23 -12.72 -14.41
N ARG A 300 27.36 -12.05 -15.56
CA ARG A 300 27.42 -12.74 -16.87
C ARG A 300 28.62 -13.67 -16.98
N GLY A 301 28.34 -14.91 -17.35
CA GLY A 301 29.37 -15.93 -17.56
C GLY A 301 29.97 -16.51 -16.28
N GLU A 302 29.47 -16.11 -15.07
CA GLU A 302 29.73 -16.86 -13.85
C GLU A 302 28.92 -18.16 -13.90
N ARG A 303 29.58 -19.29 -14.08
CA ARG A 303 29.00 -20.62 -13.97
C ARG A 303 29.26 -21.10 -12.54
N HIS A 304 28.35 -21.73 -11.86
CA HIS A 304 28.57 -22.49 -10.59
C HIS A 304 27.70 -22.11 -9.37
N THR A 305 26.63 -21.35 -9.50
CA THR A 305 25.70 -21.17 -8.39
C THR A 305 24.47 -22.09 -8.57
N GLY A 306 24.54 -23.31 -8.03
CA GLY A 306 23.37 -24.20 -8.05
C GLY A 306 22.17 -23.62 -7.34
N ILE A 307 20.96 -24.15 -7.66
CA ILE A 307 19.66 -23.71 -7.11
C ILE A 307 19.65 -23.54 -5.58
N VAL A 308 20.47 -24.27 -4.84
CA VAL A 308 20.56 -24.17 -3.38
C VAL A 308 21.11 -22.79 -2.98
N ARG A 309 22.18 -22.31 -3.63
CA ARG A 309 22.77 -20.98 -3.33
C ARG A 309 21.83 -19.86 -3.76
N THR A 310 21.17 -20.02 -4.90
CA THR A 310 20.15 -19.07 -5.38
C THR A 310 18.95 -19.02 -4.43
N GLY A 311 18.45 -20.16 -3.96
CA GLY A 311 17.37 -20.25 -2.99
C GLY A 311 17.72 -19.62 -1.63
N LEU A 312 18.93 -19.89 -1.11
CA LEU A 312 19.42 -19.30 0.14
C LEU A 312 19.60 -17.78 0.03
N ALA A 313 20.19 -17.31 -1.08
CA ALA A 313 20.38 -15.88 -1.32
C ALA A 313 19.04 -15.15 -1.47
N SER A 314 18.11 -15.72 -2.23
CA SER A 314 16.76 -15.21 -2.38
C SER A 314 16.02 -15.17 -1.02
N ALA A 315 16.14 -16.22 -0.21
CA ALA A 315 15.57 -16.27 1.13
C ALA A 315 16.14 -15.18 2.05
N GLY A 316 17.46 -14.98 2.02
CA GLY A 316 18.11 -13.91 2.78
C GLY A 316 17.60 -12.51 2.40
N GLY A 317 17.47 -12.24 1.11
CA GLY A 317 16.90 -11.00 0.61
C GLY A 317 15.42 -10.83 0.97
N ALA A 318 14.62 -11.90 0.87
CA ALA A 318 13.21 -11.88 1.21
C ALA A 318 12.97 -11.66 2.71
N VAL A 319 13.75 -12.31 3.57
CA VAL A 319 13.73 -12.08 5.02
C VAL A 319 14.06 -10.60 5.33
N LEU A 320 15.02 -10.02 4.63
CA LEU A 320 15.36 -8.61 4.77
C LEU A 320 14.22 -7.69 4.33
N PHE A 321 13.52 -8.02 3.25
CA PHE A 321 12.30 -7.33 2.83
C PHE A 321 11.23 -7.36 3.94
N ALA A 322 10.93 -8.56 4.47
CA ALA A 322 9.93 -8.73 5.52
C ALA A 322 10.30 -8.01 6.82
N ALA A 323 11.57 -8.07 7.23
CA ALA A 323 12.06 -7.34 8.38
C ALA A 323 11.92 -5.82 8.18
N GLY A 324 12.14 -5.33 6.96
CA GLY A 324 11.90 -3.93 6.60
C GLY A 324 10.44 -3.53 6.77
N VAL A 325 9.51 -4.31 6.26
CA VAL A 325 8.06 -4.07 6.43
C VAL A 325 7.68 -4.11 7.91
N LEU A 326 8.17 -5.11 8.66
CA LEU A 326 7.87 -5.24 10.09
C LEU A 326 8.35 -4.03 10.89
N VAL A 327 9.58 -3.57 10.68
CA VAL A 327 10.10 -2.38 11.38
C VAL A 327 9.33 -1.12 10.99
N TYR A 328 8.98 -0.98 9.71
CA TYR A 328 8.16 0.14 9.22
C TYR A 328 6.82 0.20 9.96
N VAL A 329 6.15 -0.95 10.10
CA VAL A 329 4.87 -1.10 10.79
C VAL A 329 5.01 -0.87 12.29
N LEU A 330 5.96 -1.56 12.94
CA LEU A 330 6.14 -1.45 14.40
C LEU A 330 6.42 -0.03 14.85
N HIS A 331 7.06 0.80 14.01
CA HIS A 331 7.33 2.20 14.34
C HIS A 331 6.05 3.03 14.53
N THR A 332 4.95 2.66 13.86
CA THR A 332 3.67 3.37 13.96
C THR A 332 2.81 2.89 15.13
N ILE A 333 3.07 1.68 15.62
CA ILE A 333 2.33 1.05 16.73
C ILE A 333 3.07 1.20 18.06
N GLN A 334 4.41 1.23 18.01
CA GLN A 334 5.27 1.27 19.20
C GLN A 334 6.34 2.37 19.08
N PRO A 335 6.73 3.02 20.18
CA PRO A 335 7.78 4.04 20.18
C PRO A 335 9.16 3.40 19.95
N LEU A 336 9.48 3.03 18.73
CA LEU A 336 10.82 2.55 18.39
C LEU A 336 11.82 3.71 18.39
N PRO A 337 13.10 3.48 18.78
CA PRO A 337 14.13 4.51 18.83
C PRO A 337 14.61 4.96 17.44
N VAL A 338 14.13 4.32 16.37
CA VAL A 338 14.46 4.64 14.98
C VAL A 338 13.20 5.00 14.20
N THR A 339 13.29 5.99 13.32
CA THR A 339 12.17 6.35 12.46
C THR A 339 12.01 5.34 11.32
N ASN A 340 10.78 5.15 10.82
CA ASN A 340 10.50 4.26 9.68
C ASN A 340 11.30 4.60 8.41
N ARG A 341 11.74 5.85 8.26
CA ARG A 341 12.59 6.33 7.16
C ARG A 341 13.94 5.63 7.06
N VAL A 342 14.45 5.14 8.17
CA VAL A 342 15.71 4.37 8.22
C VAL A 342 15.60 3.07 7.44
N VAL A 343 14.42 2.46 7.38
CA VAL A 343 14.20 1.16 6.69
C VAL A 343 14.55 1.22 5.20
N PRO A 344 13.90 2.05 4.38
CA PRO A 344 14.23 2.12 2.96
C PRO A 344 15.66 2.62 2.72
N ALA A 345 16.20 3.50 3.58
CA ALA A 345 17.57 3.97 3.48
C ALA A 345 18.61 2.84 3.72
N VAL A 346 18.38 2.00 4.73
CA VAL A 346 19.23 0.83 5.02
C VAL A 346 19.15 -0.19 3.88
N LEU A 347 17.96 -0.46 3.33
CA LEU A 347 17.82 -1.35 2.19
C LEU A 347 18.55 -0.80 0.95
N GLY A 348 18.48 0.50 0.70
CA GLY A 348 19.25 1.18 -0.34
C GLY A 348 20.77 1.08 -0.10
N LEU A 349 21.23 1.27 1.13
CA LEU A 349 22.64 1.13 1.51
C LEU A 349 23.15 -0.31 1.29
N LEU A 350 22.36 -1.32 1.68
CA LEU A 350 22.71 -2.74 1.48
C LEU A 350 22.80 -3.07 0.00
N LEU A 351 21.89 -2.56 -0.82
CA LEU A 351 21.97 -2.66 -2.27
C LEU A 351 23.31 -2.09 -2.79
N ALA A 352 23.69 -0.91 -2.32
CA ALA A 352 24.93 -0.25 -2.70
C ALA A 352 26.19 -1.02 -2.28
N LEU A 353 26.29 -1.36 -1.01
CA LEU A 353 27.48 -2.06 -0.46
C LEU A 353 27.72 -3.39 -1.14
N SER A 354 26.65 -4.14 -1.43
CA SER A 354 26.72 -5.41 -2.13
C SER A 354 27.27 -5.28 -3.54
N VAL A 355 27.00 -4.15 -4.22
CA VAL A 355 27.49 -3.89 -5.59
C VAL A 355 28.90 -3.31 -5.58
N ILE A 356 29.24 -2.45 -4.61
CA ILE A 356 30.57 -1.83 -4.49
C ILE A 356 31.66 -2.89 -4.27
N ALA A 357 31.38 -3.93 -3.49
CA ALA A 357 32.33 -4.98 -3.15
C ALA A 357 32.77 -5.84 -4.35
N ARG A 358 32.07 -5.77 -5.49
CA ARG A 358 32.38 -6.60 -6.65
C ARG A 358 33.42 -5.98 -7.61
N PRO A 359 34.22 -6.83 -8.31
CA PRO A 359 35.10 -6.37 -9.39
C PRO A 359 34.31 -5.64 -10.48
N VAL A 360 34.91 -4.63 -11.10
CA VAL A 360 34.37 -3.98 -12.30
C VAL A 360 34.75 -4.85 -13.49
N PRO A 361 33.80 -5.30 -14.32
CA PRO A 361 34.13 -6.05 -15.52
C PRO A 361 34.95 -5.19 -16.50
N ASP A 362 36.06 -5.71 -16.99
CA ASP A 362 37.01 -4.99 -17.88
C ASP A 362 36.53 -4.81 -19.33
N ARG A 363 35.35 -5.31 -19.71
CA ARG A 363 34.92 -5.33 -21.12
C ARG A 363 33.54 -4.76 -21.34
N ARG A 364 33.43 -3.80 -22.28
CA ARG A 364 32.19 -3.50 -23.00
C ARG A 364 31.79 -4.78 -23.74
N ARG A 365 30.76 -5.46 -23.28
CA ARG A 365 30.29 -6.71 -23.88
C ARG A 365 29.26 -6.42 -24.96
N GLU A 366 29.26 -7.28 -25.98
CA GLU A 366 28.38 -7.25 -27.16
C GLU A 366 26.90 -7.20 -26.83
N VAL A 367 26.09 -6.84 -27.84
CA VAL A 367 24.67 -6.60 -27.79
C VAL A 367 23.92 -7.75 -27.10
N ILE A 368 23.13 -7.41 -26.09
CA ILE A 368 22.23 -8.34 -25.41
C ILE A 368 21.14 -8.79 -26.40
N THR A 369 20.95 -10.08 -26.53
CA THR A 369 19.88 -10.67 -27.35
C THR A 369 18.48 -10.22 -26.93
N THR A 370 18.31 -9.78 -25.68
CA THR A 370 17.06 -9.33 -25.07
C THR A 370 16.68 -7.88 -25.36
N THR A 371 17.53 -7.08 -26.04
CA THR A 371 17.27 -5.64 -26.30
C THR A 371 15.91 -5.36 -26.97
N PRO A 372 15.51 -6.08 -28.04
CA PRO A 372 14.20 -5.83 -28.64
C PRO A 372 13.04 -6.17 -27.69
N LEU A 373 13.19 -7.24 -26.90
CA LEU A 373 12.17 -7.64 -25.93
C LEU A 373 11.99 -6.56 -24.85
N VAL A 374 13.08 -6.00 -24.33
CA VAL A 374 13.01 -4.90 -23.33
C VAL A 374 12.32 -3.67 -23.90
N ALA A 375 12.60 -3.31 -25.13
CA ALA A 375 11.93 -2.17 -25.78
C ALA A 375 10.41 -2.42 -25.91
N TRP A 376 10.01 -3.63 -26.28
CA TRP A 376 8.60 -4.00 -26.35
C TRP A 376 7.94 -4.04 -24.97
N VAL A 377 8.62 -4.57 -23.96
CA VAL A 377 8.13 -4.58 -22.55
C VAL A 377 7.96 -3.15 -22.07
N ALA A 378 8.98 -2.29 -22.23
CA ALA A 378 8.91 -0.90 -21.79
C ALA A 378 7.81 -0.12 -22.53
N ALA A 379 7.65 -0.33 -23.84
CA ALA A 379 6.58 0.27 -24.62
C ALA A 379 5.20 -0.22 -24.14
N GLY A 380 5.06 -1.52 -23.91
CA GLY A 380 3.83 -2.10 -23.35
C GLY A 380 3.48 -1.51 -21.98
N VAL A 381 4.44 -1.44 -21.07
CA VAL A 381 4.26 -0.81 -19.75
C VAL A 381 3.83 0.64 -19.87
N ALA A 382 4.49 1.42 -20.75
CA ALA A 382 4.11 2.82 -20.99
C ALA A 382 2.66 2.93 -21.49
N VAL A 383 2.33 2.21 -22.57
CA VAL A 383 0.99 2.27 -23.17
C VAL A 383 -0.09 1.85 -22.17
N ILE A 384 0.09 0.69 -21.53
CA ILE A 384 -0.93 0.17 -20.63
C ILE A 384 -1.02 1.03 -19.36
N GLY A 385 0.11 1.49 -18.79
CA GLY A 385 0.12 2.38 -17.63
C GLY A 385 -0.58 3.72 -17.92
N PHE A 386 -0.34 4.34 -19.06
CA PHE A 386 -1.04 5.59 -19.43
C PHE A 386 -2.51 5.36 -19.79
N VAL A 387 -2.86 4.23 -20.41
CA VAL A 387 -4.27 3.86 -20.65
C VAL A 387 -5.00 3.66 -19.32
N SER A 388 -4.37 2.99 -18.35
CA SER A 388 -4.92 2.81 -17.00
C SER A 388 -5.11 4.14 -16.27
N ALA A 389 -4.12 5.04 -16.35
CA ALA A 389 -4.23 6.39 -15.79
C ALA A 389 -5.36 7.19 -16.44
N ALA A 390 -5.49 7.12 -17.77
CA ALA A 390 -6.56 7.78 -18.50
C ALA A 390 -7.96 7.21 -18.14
N ALA A 391 -8.07 5.89 -17.96
CA ALA A 391 -9.30 5.25 -17.50
C ALA A 391 -9.68 5.71 -16.09
N LEU A 392 -8.71 5.76 -15.16
CA LEU A 392 -8.93 6.29 -13.81
C LEU A 392 -9.35 7.78 -13.85
N ALA A 393 -8.74 8.60 -14.70
CA ALA A 393 -9.13 9.99 -14.85
C ALA A 393 -10.57 10.14 -15.42
N ALA A 394 -10.92 9.32 -16.41
CA ALA A 394 -12.25 9.33 -17.03
C ALA A 394 -13.37 8.84 -16.08
N THR A 395 -13.04 8.02 -15.10
CA THR A 395 -13.97 7.47 -14.09
C THR A 395 -13.87 8.21 -12.75
N ALA A 396 -13.10 9.30 -12.66
CA ALA A 396 -13.03 10.10 -11.44
C ALA A 396 -14.42 10.70 -11.13
N PRO A 397 -14.84 10.72 -9.86
CA PRO A 397 -16.09 11.38 -9.49
C PRO A 397 -16.02 12.86 -9.89
N GLY A 398 -17.11 13.34 -10.44
CA GLY A 398 -17.25 14.78 -10.72
C GLY A 398 -17.30 15.59 -9.43
N THR A 399 -17.15 16.91 -9.53
CA THR A 399 -17.39 17.78 -8.39
C THR A 399 -18.84 17.60 -7.93
N PRO A 400 -19.09 17.26 -6.65
CA PRO A 400 -20.45 17.17 -6.15
C PRO A 400 -21.21 18.47 -6.40
N SER A 401 -22.47 18.34 -6.78
CA SER A 401 -23.37 19.46 -7.02
C SER A 401 -24.66 19.36 -6.19
N ALA A 402 -24.71 18.41 -5.26
CA ALA A 402 -25.86 18.25 -4.37
C ALA A 402 -26.02 19.47 -3.46
N THR A 403 -27.26 19.82 -3.17
CA THR A 403 -27.62 20.83 -2.18
C THR A 403 -28.68 20.26 -1.27
N LEU A 404 -28.69 20.66 -0.01
CA LEU A 404 -29.69 20.21 0.93
C LEU A 404 -31.07 20.82 0.58
N THR A 405 -32.10 19.98 0.56
CA THR A 405 -33.47 20.43 0.33
C THR A 405 -33.97 21.19 1.55
N PRO A 406 -34.47 22.44 1.41
CA PRO A 406 -35.04 23.17 2.54
C PRO A 406 -36.38 22.54 2.96
N ALA A 407 -36.62 22.47 4.25
CA ALA A 407 -37.92 22.14 4.85
C ALA A 407 -38.90 23.33 4.72
N ALA A 408 -40.14 23.15 5.11
CA ALA A 408 -41.20 24.16 5.01
C ALA A 408 -40.89 25.45 5.81
N ASP A 409 -40.10 25.35 6.86
CA ASP A 409 -39.64 26.46 7.70
C ASP A 409 -38.34 27.08 7.22
N GLY A 410 -37.81 26.61 6.09
CA GLY A 410 -36.54 27.06 5.52
C GLY A 410 -35.29 26.41 6.13
N SER A 411 -35.40 25.60 7.16
CA SER A 411 -34.29 24.84 7.71
C SER A 411 -33.82 23.74 6.75
N ARG A 412 -32.59 23.23 6.95
CA ARG A 412 -32.07 22.09 6.19
C ARG A 412 -31.55 21.01 7.15
N ALA A 413 -31.73 19.77 6.79
CA ALA A 413 -31.17 18.64 7.53
C ALA A 413 -29.85 18.23 6.88
N LEU A 414 -28.77 18.20 7.65
CA LEU A 414 -27.45 17.72 7.26
C LEU A 414 -27.15 16.46 8.06
N ARG A 415 -27.02 15.32 7.39
CA ARG A 415 -26.67 14.06 8.05
C ARG A 415 -25.17 13.88 8.05
N VAL A 416 -24.57 13.76 9.23
CA VAL A 416 -23.13 13.60 9.41
C VAL A 416 -22.81 12.26 10.07
N MET A 417 -21.63 11.70 9.77
CA MET A 417 -21.18 10.40 10.26
C MET A 417 -19.69 10.46 10.61
N SER A 418 -19.27 9.72 11.64
CA SER A 418 -17.89 9.41 11.96
C SER A 418 -17.69 7.90 11.95
N PHE A 419 -16.59 7.44 11.35
CA PHE A 419 -16.35 6.03 11.16
C PHE A 419 -14.86 5.69 11.12
N ASN A 420 -14.31 5.20 12.23
CA ASN A 420 -12.99 4.57 12.24
C ASN A 420 -13.08 3.18 11.59
N ILE A 421 -12.33 2.98 10.50
CA ILE A 421 -12.39 1.78 9.67
C ILE A 421 -11.27 0.77 9.94
N ASP A 422 -10.35 1.07 10.87
CA ASP A 422 -9.19 0.20 11.16
C ASP A 422 -8.46 -0.25 9.88
N GLN A 423 -8.07 0.72 9.05
CA GLN A 423 -7.36 0.49 7.77
C GLN A 423 -8.10 -0.44 6.81
N GLY A 424 -9.43 -0.44 6.85
CA GLY A 424 -10.26 -1.29 6.01
C GLY A 424 -10.21 -2.78 6.35
N VAL A 425 -9.47 -3.18 7.40
CA VAL A 425 -9.28 -4.59 7.78
C VAL A 425 -10.27 -4.98 8.87
N THR A 426 -11.24 -5.82 8.54
CA THR A 426 -12.19 -6.39 9.50
C THR A 426 -12.01 -7.90 9.54
N GLU A 427 -11.76 -8.48 10.72
CA GLU A 427 -11.57 -9.92 10.91
C GLU A 427 -10.53 -10.57 9.96
N GLY A 428 -9.47 -9.83 9.64
CA GLY A 428 -8.41 -10.26 8.72
C GLY A 428 -8.76 -10.14 7.24
N GLN A 429 -9.78 -9.39 6.89
CA GLN A 429 -10.17 -9.10 5.52
C GLN A 429 -10.11 -7.61 5.23
N LEU A 430 -9.52 -7.26 4.10
CA LEU A 430 -9.61 -5.91 3.54
C LEU A 430 -10.88 -5.85 2.69
N ASP A 431 -11.99 -5.39 3.27
CA ASP A 431 -13.30 -5.35 2.62
C ASP A 431 -13.85 -3.91 2.55
N LEU A 432 -13.39 -3.19 1.54
CA LEU A 432 -13.80 -1.81 1.31
C LEU A 432 -15.26 -1.70 0.82
N GLU A 433 -15.77 -2.75 0.16
CA GLU A 433 -17.18 -2.74 -0.29
C GLU A 433 -18.12 -2.78 0.91
N GLN A 434 -17.85 -3.62 1.91
CA GLN A 434 -18.63 -3.65 3.14
C GLN A 434 -18.62 -2.30 3.86
N ILE A 435 -17.48 -1.61 3.89
CA ILE A 435 -17.37 -0.26 4.47
C ILE A 435 -18.24 0.73 3.69
N ALA A 436 -18.17 0.69 2.36
CA ALA A 436 -18.97 1.56 1.51
C ALA A 436 -20.48 1.30 1.69
N GLU A 437 -20.92 0.03 1.75
CA GLU A 437 -22.30 -0.36 2.03
C GLU A 437 -22.80 0.15 3.38
N GLN A 438 -21.96 0.09 4.43
CA GLN A 438 -22.29 0.62 5.75
C GLN A 438 -22.41 2.15 5.75
N ILE A 439 -21.59 2.86 4.97
CA ILE A 439 -21.76 4.31 4.79
C ILE A 439 -23.05 4.61 4.01
N GLU A 440 -23.34 3.83 2.96
CA GLU A 440 -24.59 3.99 2.19
C GLU A 440 -25.85 3.72 3.04
N GLU A 441 -25.80 2.73 3.96
CA GLU A 441 -26.90 2.44 4.89
C GLU A 441 -27.20 3.62 5.83
N ALA A 442 -26.16 4.31 6.30
CA ALA A 442 -26.29 5.52 7.10
C ALA A 442 -26.81 6.71 6.29
N ASP A 443 -26.63 6.70 4.97
CA ASP A 443 -26.98 7.77 4.02
C ASP A 443 -26.49 9.17 4.44
N PRO A 444 -25.19 9.35 4.81
CA PRO A 444 -24.69 10.64 5.26
C PRO A 444 -24.46 11.60 4.09
N ASP A 445 -24.66 12.90 4.34
CA ASP A 445 -24.20 13.95 3.42
C ASP A 445 -22.70 14.16 3.53
N VAL A 446 -22.17 13.95 4.73
CA VAL A 446 -20.72 14.08 5.05
C VAL A 446 -20.33 12.97 6.02
N VAL A 447 -19.21 12.32 5.74
CA VAL A 447 -18.60 11.35 6.66
C VAL A 447 -17.13 11.66 6.89
N VAL A 448 -16.72 11.63 8.15
CA VAL A 448 -15.30 11.59 8.55
C VAL A 448 -14.94 10.13 8.73
N VAL A 449 -13.94 9.68 8.00
CA VAL A 449 -13.44 8.31 8.08
C VAL A 449 -12.03 8.38 8.65
N GLU A 450 -11.81 7.67 9.74
CA GLU A 450 -10.54 7.62 10.45
C GLU A 450 -9.81 6.31 10.15
N GLU A 451 -8.50 6.31 10.39
CA GLU A 451 -7.58 5.19 10.11
C GLU A 451 -7.65 4.69 8.67
N VAL A 452 -7.57 5.63 7.75
CA VAL A 452 -7.60 5.36 6.31
C VAL A 452 -6.18 5.23 5.78
N ALA A 453 -5.92 4.20 4.96
CA ALA A 453 -4.65 4.01 4.30
C ALA A 453 -4.64 4.59 2.87
N ARG A 454 -3.49 5.13 2.46
CA ARG A 454 -3.18 5.54 1.09
C ARG A 454 -1.84 4.96 0.65
N GLY A 455 -1.80 3.64 0.46
CA GLY A 455 -0.60 2.93 0.06
C GLY A 455 0.17 2.27 1.21
N TRP A 456 -0.40 2.21 2.40
CA TRP A 456 0.22 1.54 3.53
C TRP A 456 0.33 0.04 3.29
N SER A 457 1.45 -0.56 3.72
CA SER A 457 1.75 -1.96 3.42
C SER A 457 0.78 -2.94 4.08
N LEU A 458 0.25 -2.62 5.27
CA LEU A 458 -0.69 -3.47 5.99
C LEU A 458 -2.08 -3.52 5.34
N SER A 459 -2.50 -2.43 4.73
CA SER A 459 -3.76 -2.37 3.97
C SER A 459 -3.58 -2.79 2.51
N GLY A 460 -2.64 -3.71 2.24
CA GLY A 460 -2.36 -4.17 0.88
C GLY A 460 -1.88 -3.09 -0.08
N MET A 461 -1.31 -1.98 0.43
CA MET A 461 -0.86 -0.82 -0.37
C MET A 461 -2.01 -0.16 -1.14
N THR A 462 -3.23 -0.22 -0.63
CA THR A 462 -4.45 0.33 -1.25
C THR A 462 -4.58 1.82 -0.95
N ASP A 463 -5.14 2.61 -1.87
CA ASP A 463 -5.64 3.96 -1.62
C ASP A 463 -7.12 3.87 -1.26
N GLU A 464 -7.41 3.73 0.03
CA GLU A 464 -8.77 3.57 0.54
C GLU A 464 -9.56 4.88 0.42
N ALA A 465 -8.91 6.03 0.61
CA ALA A 465 -9.55 7.33 0.51
C ALA A 465 -10.08 7.59 -0.91
N GLU A 466 -9.24 7.36 -1.91
CA GLU A 466 -9.62 7.52 -3.32
C GLU A 466 -10.66 6.46 -3.73
N TRP A 467 -10.51 5.22 -3.25
CA TRP A 467 -11.46 4.15 -3.55
C TRP A 467 -12.85 4.46 -2.99
N LEU A 468 -12.94 4.85 -1.72
CA LEU A 468 -14.21 5.22 -1.06
C LEU A 468 -14.85 6.43 -1.74
N GLY A 469 -14.07 7.48 -2.01
CA GLY A 469 -14.57 8.65 -2.72
C GLY A 469 -15.18 8.31 -4.09
N ARG A 470 -14.52 7.43 -4.86
CA ARG A 470 -15.02 6.94 -6.16
C ARG A 470 -16.26 6.08 -6.01
N ARG A 471 -16.25 5.12 -5.10
CA ARG A 471 -17.33 4.17 -4.89
C ARG A 471 -18.62 4.86 -4.42
N LEU A 472 -18.48 5.87 -3.57
CA LEU A 472 -19.59 6.64 -2.99
C LEU A 472 -19.97 7.87 -3.82
N GLY A 473 -19.16 8.25 -4.82
CA GLY A 473 -19.37 9.47 -5.59
C GLY A 473 -19.22 10.76 -4.77
N MET A 474 -18.35 10.75 -3.74
CA MET A 474 -18.14 11.85 -2.81
C MET A 474 -16.81 12.57 -3.06
N ALA A 475 -16.78 13.89 -2.85
CA ALA A 475 -15.53 14.65 -2.80
C ALA A 475 -14.71 14.29 -1.55
N THR A 476 -13.40 14.34 -1.66
CA THR A 476 -12.47 13.91 -0.60
C THR A 476 -11.60 15.07 -0.10
N VAL A 477 -11.40 15.16 1.23
CA VAL A 477 -10.36 15.99 1.85
C VAL A 477 -9.48 15.09 2.69
N TRP A 478 -8.25 14.89 2.25
CA TRP A 478 -7.26 14.06 2.94
C TRP A 478 -6.57 14.80 4.07
N SER A 479 -6.45 14.16 5.23
CA SER A 479 -5.76 14.67 6.42
C SER A 479 -4.73 13.63 6.87
N PRO A 480 -3.44 13.76 6.48
CA PRO A 480 -2.40 12.80 6.82
C PRO A 480 -2.12 12.77 8.33
N ALA A 481 -1.89 11.58 8.90
CA ALA A 481 -1.56 11.38 10.31
C ALA A 481 -0.11 10.85 10.47
N ALA A 482 0.10 9.56 10.69
CA ALA A 482 1.43 8.99 10.94
C ALA A 482 2.48 9.39 9.89
N ASP A 483 2.07 9.37 8.62
CA ASP A 483 2.82 9.84 7.45
C ASP A 483 1.84 10.26 6.34
N ALA A 484 2.32 10.49 5.12
CA ALA A 484 1.45 10.86 4.00
C ALA A 484 0.53 9.71 3.55
N GLN A 485 0.83 8.47 3.92
CA GLN A 485 0.15 7.26 3.49
C GLN A 485 -0.88 6.72 4.49
N PHE A 486 -1.02 7.36 5.64
CA PHE A 486 -2.00 6.99 6.66
C PHE A 486 -2.61 8.25 7.28
N GLY A 487 -3.91 8.25 7.52
CA GLY A 487 -4.59 9.42 8.09
C GLY A 487 -6.10 9.28 8.13
N ASN A 488 -6.77 10.41 7.90
CA ASN A 488 -8.21 10.52 7.93
C ASN A 488 -8.71 11.17 6.64
N VAL A 489 -9.96 10.91 6.27
CA VAL A 489 -10.58 11.56 5.11
C VAL A 489 -11.96 12.08 5.45
N VAL A 490 -12.26 13.30 5.01
CA VAL A 490 -13.63 13.81 4.96
C VAL A 490 -14.17 13.52 3.56
N LEU A 491 -15.29 12.80 3.50
CA LEU A 491 -16.03 12.54 2.27
C LEU A 491 -17.32 13.36 2.29
N SER A 492 -17.67 14.01 1.18
CA SER A 492 -18.85 14.87 1.10
C SER A 492 -19.61 14.71 -0.22
N ARG A 493 -20.94 14.56 -0.12
CA ARG A 493 -21.86 14.69 -1.27
C ARG A 493 -22.11 16.14 -1.65
N LEU A 494 -21.82 17.07 -0.73
CA LEU A 494 -21.98 18.51 -0.93
C LEU A 494 -20.69 19.13 -1.50
N PRO A 495 -20.79 20.22 -2.26
CA PRO A 495 -19.61 20.92 -2.73
C PRO A 495 -18.73 21.41 -1.56
N ILE A 496 -17.43 21.19 -1.67
CA ILE A 496 -16.42 21.71 -0.75
C ILE A 496 -15.85 22.97 -1.34
N SER A 497 -16.11 24.11 -0.70
CA SER A 497 -15.67 25.44 -1.18
C SER A 497 -14.27 25.82 -0.70
N ASP A 498 -13.84 25.27 0.45
CA ASP A 498 -12.50 25.44 1.02
C ASP A 498 -12.12 24.24 1.86
N ALA A 499 -10.83 23.88 1.87
CA ALA A 499 -10.32 22.80 2.68
C ALA A 499 -8.88 23.08 3.13
N ARG A 500 -8.59 22.75 4.39
CA ARG A 500 -7.23 22.80 4.93
C ARG A 500 -7.01 21.72 5.98
N VAL A 501 -5.75 21.42 6.24
CA VAL A 501 -5.33 20.47 7.27
C VAL A 501 -4.74 21.24 8.44
N VAL A 502 -5.12 20.86 9.65
CA VAL A 502 -4.54 21.36 10.91
C VAL A 502 -3.61 20.27 11.43
N ASP A 503 -2.33 20.56 11.46
CA ASP A 503 -1.31 19.66 12.03
C ASP A 503 -1.39 19.74 13.56
N LEU A 504 -1.56 18.60 14.21
CA LEU A 504 -1.58 18.48 15.68
C LEU A 504 -0.24 18.02 16.24
N GLY A 505 0.69 17.63 15.36
CA GLY A 505 2.01 17.18 15.75
C GLY A 505 2.02 15.80 16.43
N LYS A 506 3.10 15.58 17.18
CA LYS A 506 3.35 14.38 17.99
C LYS A 506 4.29 14.73 19.13
N THR A 507 3.89 14.48 20.38
CA THR A 507 4.72 14.72 21.56
C THR A 507 4.95 13.47 22.41
N ALA A 508 3.92 12.75 22.75
CA ALA A 508 3.96 11.55 23.61
C ALA A 508 3.51 10.28 22.88
N GLY A 509 2.54 10.41 21.98
CA GLY A 509 1.96 9.27 21.29
C GLY A 509 2.86 8.62 20.23
N THR A 510 2.37 7.54 19.62
CA THR A 510 3.13 6.79 18.62
C THR A 510 3.08 7.41 17.23
N GLN A 511 2.01 8.16 16.91
CA GLN A 511 1.74 8.72 15.57
C GLN A 511 1.57 10.24 15.63
N ALA A 512 2.01 10.97 14.61
CA ALA A 512 1.56 12.34 14.38
C ALA A 512 0.07 12.33 14.05
N ARG A 513 -0.64 13.38 14.46
CA ARG A 513 -2.09 13.52 14.22
C ARG A 513 -2.39 14.80 13.46
N SER A 514 -3.52 14.80 12.75
CA SER A 514 -4.03 15.98 12.06
C SER A 514 -5.54 15.97 11.99
N PHE A 515 -6.12 17.13 11.68
CA PHE A 515 -7.55 17.33 11.48
C PHE A 515 -7.83 18.00 10.13
N ALA A 516 -8.82 17.48 9.41
CA ALA A 516 -9.34 18.16 8.24
C ALA A 516 -10.32 19.27 8.66
N VAL A 517 -10.24 20.39 7.98
CA VAL A 517 -11.25 21.47 8.05
C VAL A 517 -11.82 21.59 6.65
N ALA A 518 -13.08 21.23 6.47
CA ALA A 518 -13.80 21.33 5.22
C ALA A 518 -14.94 22.34 5.33
N THR A 519 -15.05 23.24 4.37
CA THR A 519 -16.14 24.23 4.28
C THR A 519 -17.10 23.78 3.17
N LEU A 520 -18.35 23.51 3.55
CA LEU A 520 -19.37 22.93 2.69
C LEU A 520 -20.37 23.98 2.24
N ASP A 521 -20.76 23.92 0.96
CA ASP A 521 -21.90 24.65 0.44
C ASP A 521 -23.18 23.81 0.61
N VAL A 522 -24.06 24.27 1.49
CA VAL A 522 -25.33 23.59 1.79
C VAL A 522 -26.51 24.15 0.97
N GLY A 523 -26.26 25.10 0.07
CA GLY A 523 -27.24 25.65 -0.85
C GLY A 523 -28.10 26.79 -0.26
N ASP A 524 -27.66 27.44 0.83
CA ASP A 524 -28.34 28.61 1.43
C ASP A 524 -27.49 29.90 1.40
N GLY A 525 -26.34 29.84 0.71
CA GLY A 525 -25.42 30.96 0.61
C GLY A 525 -24.54 31.20 1.85
N GLN A 526 -24.68 30.37 2.89
CA GLN A 526 -23.83 30.39 4.08
C GLN A 526 -23.17 29.02 4.30
N PRO A 527 -21.84 28.95 4.44
CA PRO A 527 -21.14 27.69 4.55
C PRO A 527 -21.35 27.02 5.92
N VAL A 528 -21.22 25.68 5.94
CA VAL A 528 -21.07 24.88 7.14
C VAL A 528 -19.62 24.39 7.21
N THR A 529 -18.97 24.53 8.35
CA THR A 529 -17.60 24.05 8.57
C THR A 529 -17.63 22.69 9.28
N VAL A 530 -16.95 21.71 8.70
CA VAL A 530 -16.72 20.41 9.31
C VAL A 530 -15.26 20.30 9.73
N LEU A 531 -15.04 19.99 11.01
CA LEU A 531 -13.76 19.68 11.61
C LEU A 531 -13.74 18.18 11.90
N GLY A 532 -12.89 17.42 11.19
CA GLY A 532 -12.92 15.97 11.27
C GLY A 532 -11.55 15.34 11.37
N GLY A 533 -11.43 14.30 12.21
CA GLY A 533 -10.20 13.53 12.33
C GLY A 533 -10.08 12.71 13.61
N HIS A 534 -8.85 12.33 13.95
CA HIS A 534 -8.55 11.31 14.95
C HIS A 534 -7.47 11.82 15.92
N LEU A 535 -7.74 11.79 17.23
CA LEU A 535 -6.79 12.17 18.27
C LEU A 535 -5.95 10.98 18.75
N GLN A 536 -4.95 11.27 19.58
CA GLN A 536 -4.00 10.28 20.06
C GLN A 536 -4.65 9.27 21.01
N ASN A 537 -4.45 7.98 20.76
CA ASN A 537 -4.89 6.88 21.61
C ASN A 537 -3.93 6.70 22.81
N GLY A 538 -4.48 6.25 23.93
CA GLY A 538 -3.76 5.88 25.16
C GLY A 538 -4.24 6.64 26.40
N ASP A 539 -3.93 6.11 27.58
CA ASP A 539 -4.34 6.58 28.90
C ASP A 539 -3.16 7.09 29.78
N ASP A 540 -1.96 7.16 29.19
CA ASP A 540 -0.80 7.75 29.86
C ASP A 540 -1.01 9.25 30.09
N PRO A 541 -0.63 9.83 31.24
CA PRO A 541 -0.77 11.27 31.51
C PRO A 541 -0.17 12.19 30.43
N ALA A 542 0.96 11.79 29.82
CA ALA A 542 1.56 12.57 28.74
C ALA A 542 0.71 12.56 27.46
N ILE A 543 -0.05 11.49 27.22
CA ILE A 543 -0.99 11.40 26.10
C ILE A 543 -2.25 12.22 26.37
N HIS A 544 -2.74 12.28 27.61
CA HIS A 544 -3.81 13.22 28.02
C HIS A 544 -3.40 14.68 27.75
N ASP A 545 -2.15 15.06 28.11
CA ASP A 545 -1.62 16.39 27.83
C ASP A 545 -1.54 16.68 26.32
N GLU A 546 -1.13 15.70 25.52
CA GLU A 546 -1.09 15.79 24.05
C GLU A 546 -2.49 15.96 23.45
N ARG A 547 -3.50 15.18 23.91
CA ARG A 547 -4.89 15.37 23.47
C ARG A 547 -5.44 16.74 23.87
N ALA A 548 -5.18 17.18 25.09
CA ALA A 548 -5.59 18.50 25.53
C ALA A 548 -4.96 19.62 24.69
N ALA A 549 -3.70 19.50 24.31
CA ALA A 549 -3.03 20.41 23.37
C ALA A 549 -3.67 20.37 21.99
N SER A 550 -3.98 19.17 21.50
CA SER A 550 -4.67 18.95 20.21
C SER A 550 -6.06 19.61 20.20
N TYR A 551 -6.86 19.43 21.24
CA TYR A 551 -8.15 20.13 21.38
C TYR A 551 -7.99 21.64 21.31
N ARG A 552 -7.02 22.24 22.04
CA ARG A 552 -6.77 23.69 21.98
C ARG A 552 -6.45 24.14 20.57
N THR A 553 -5.59 23.41 19.86
CA THR A 553 -5.24 23.69 18.46
C THR A 553 -6.46 23.63 17.53
N ILE A 554 -7.34 22.64 17.72
CA ILE A 554 -8.59 22.49 16.95
C ILE A 554 -9.54 23.66 17.28
N LEU A 555 -9.70 24.01 18.55
CA LEU A 555 -10.57 25.09 19.00
C LEU A 555 -10.06 26.46 18.54
N ASP A 556 -8.76 26.67 18.51
CA ASP A 556 -8.13 27.87 17.91
C ASP A 556 -8.40 27.91 16.39
N ALA A 557 -8.29 26.77 15.71
CA ALA A 557 -8.59 26.67 14.29
C ALA A 557 -10.09 26.88 14.00
N TRP A 558 -10.98 26.49 14.91
CA TRP A 558 -12.41 26.80 14.87
C TRP A 558 -12.68 28.30 15.07
N GLY A 559 -12.04 28.92 16.09
CA GLY A 559 -12.15 30.37 16.40
C GLY A 559 -13.57 30.81 16.80
N GLY A 560 -14.41 29.90 17.32
CA GLY A 560 -15.78 30.20 17.75
C GLY A 560 -16.76 30.50 16.61
N ARG A 561 -16.42 30.11 15.36
CA ARG A 561 -17.29 30.36 14.21
C ARG A 561 -18.61 29.59 14.33
N PRO A 562 -19.76 30.22 13.99
CA PRO A 562 -21.04 29.53 13.91
C PRO A 562 -21.04 28.48 12.80
N ARG A 563 -22.09 27.67 12.75
CA ARG A 563 -22.33 26.65 11.72
C ARG A 563 -21.16 25.68 11.59
N THR A 564 -20.65 25.21 12.74
CA THR A 564 -19.48 24.34 12.81
C THR A 564 -19.84 23.00 13.46
N ILE A 565 -19.31 21.93 12.90
CA ILE A 565 -19.44 20.55 13.37
C ILE A 565 -18.04 20.00 13.60
N LEU A 566 -17.77 19.45 14.79
CA LEU A 566 -16.55 18.75 15.14
C LEU A 566 -16.91 17.27 15.38
N LEU A 567 -16.30 16.36 14.63
CA LEU A 567 -16.56 14.94 14.80
C LEU A 567 -15.33 14.09 14.49
N GLY A 568 -15.30 12.88 15.05
CA GLY A 568 -14.22 11.91 14.82
C GLY A 568 -14.04 10.96 15.99
N ASP A 569 -13.07 10.08 15.83
CA ASP A 569 -12.49 9.29 16.92
C ASP A 569 -11.56 10.22 17.74
N LEU A 570 -12.11 10.82 18.78
CA LEU A 570 -11.38 11.76 19.60
C LEU A 570 -10.57 11.08 20.70
N ASN A 571 -10.63 9.75 20.80
CA ASN A 571 -9.92 8.95 21.81
C ASN A 571 -10.03 9.54 23.23
N THR A 572 -11.17 10.18 23.50
CA THR A 572 -11.50 10.81 24.77
C THR A 572 -12.80 10.21 25.25
N TYR A 573 -12.80 9.61 26.43
CA TYR A 573 -13.99 8.90 26.94
C TYR A 573 -14.82 9.78 27.88
N PRO A 574 -16.07 9.38 28.17
CA PRO A 574 -16.90 10.05 29.18
C PRO A 574 -16.20 10.17 30.53
N ARG A 575 -16.53 11.20 31.31
CA ARG A 575 -15.81 11.62 32.52
C ARG A 575 -15.73 10.54 33.61
N GLU A 576 -16.76 9.69 33.75
CA GLU A 576 -16.81 8.62 34.75
C GLU A 576 -16.05 7.35 34.33
N VAL A 577 -15.56 7.28 33.07
CA VAL A 577 -14.71 6.19 32.60
C VAL A 577 -13.30 6.35 33.19
N PRO A 578 -12.78 5.39 34.00
CA PRO A 578 -11.43 5.50 34.54
C PRO A 578 -10.36 5.56 33.43
N PRO A 579 -9.27 6.34 33.62
CA PRO A 579 -8.87 7.11 34.82
C PRO A 579 -9.50 8.50 34.94
N GLY A 580 -10.44 8.88 34.08
CA GLY A 580 -11.02 10.21 33.94
C GLY A 580 -10.42 10.99 32.77
N TRP A 581 -11.25 11.79 32.09
CA TRP A 581 -10.93 12.40 30.80
C TRP A 581 -11.24 13.91 30.82
N PRO A 582 -10.43 14.71 31.54
CA PRO A 582 -10.69 16.13 31.73
C PRO A 582 -10.65 16.94 30.43
N GLU A 583 -9.92 16.46 29.43
CA GLU A 583 -9.83 17.11 28.12
C GLU A 583 -11.16 17.15 27.36
N LEU A 584 -12.13 16.28 27.70
CA LEU A 584 -13.49 16.32 27.15
C LEU A 584 -14.24 17.64 27.53
N ASN A 585 -13.81 18.31 28.59
CA ASN A 585 -14.41 19.60 28.95
C ASN A 585 -14.01 20.71 27.97
N LEU A 586 -12.88 20.62 27.29
CA LEU A 586 -12.36 21.68 26.43
C LEU A 586 -13.35 22.09 25.32
N PRO A 587 -13.90 21.19 24.50
CA PRO A 587 -14.90 21.56 23.50
C PRO A 587 -16.20 22.08 24.14
N LEU A 588 -16.63 21.53 25.29
CA LEU A 588 -17.85 21.96 26.00
C LEU A 588 -17.70 23.36 26.58
N ASP A 589 -16.56 23.64 27.23
CA ASP A 589 -16.24 24.96 27.81
C ASP A 589 -16.09 26.06 26.74
N ALA A 590 -15.63 25.65 25.54
CA ALA A 590 -15.56 26.51 24.38
C ALA A 590 -16.94 26.80 23.74
N GLY A 591 -18.01 26.13 24.18
CA GLY A 591 -19.38 26.36 23.73
C GLY A 591 -19.90 25.38 22.69
N LEU A 592 -19.12 24.35 22.33
CA LEU A 592 -19.62 23.24 21.52
C LEU A 592 -20.59 22.37 22.33
N ARG A 593 -21.54 21.72 21.66
CA ARG A 593 -22.59 20.91 22.26
C ARG A 593 -22.66 19.55 21.61
N THR A 594 -23.05 18.53 22.38
CA THR A 594 -23.33 17.16 21.91
C THR A 594 -24.60 16.63 22.58
N THR A 595 -25.22 15.63 21.98
CA THR A 595 -26.33 14.87 22.58
C THR A 595 -25.86 13.54 23.19
N GLN A 596 -24.56 13.22 23.06
CA GLN A 596 -23.96 12.05 23.70
C GLN A 596 -23.79 12.32 25.21
N ASP A 597 -23.91 11.25 26.02
CA ASP A 597 -23.70 11.35 27.46
C ASP A 597 -22.21 11.58 27.76
N VAL A 598 -21.92 12.78 28.28
CA VAL A 598 -20.53 13.21 28.57
C VAL A 598 -19.99 12.65 29.89
N ASP A 599 -20.84 12.08 30.71
CA ASP A 599 -20.45 11.49 31.99
C ASP A 599 -20.29 9.98 31.89
N ARG A 600 -21.12 9.29 31.10
CA ARG A 600 -21.18 7.83 31.01
C ARG A 600 -21.13 7.32 29.57
N CYS A 601 -20.45 6.21 29.35
CA CYS A 601 -20.53 5.49 28.10
C CYS A 601 -21.85 4.67 28.07
N THR A 602 -22.90 5.23 27.49
CA THR A 602 -24.23 4.59 27.40
C THR A 602 -24.43 3.84 26.10
N ALA A 603 -23.67 4.16 25.06
CA ALA A 603 -23.69 3.53 23.75
C ALA A 603 -22.24 3.32 23.26
N PRO A 604 -21.58 2.23 23.69
CA PRO A 604 -20.19 1.97 23.33
C PRO A 604 -20.00 1.88 21.83
N THR A 605 -18.98 2.57 21.32
CA THR A 605 -18.58 2.56 19.91
C THR A 605 -17.33 1.74 19.67
N SER A 606 -16.45 1.59 20.67
CA SER A 606 -15.25 0.74 20.59
C SER A 606 -14.97 0.05 21.93
N ASN A 607 -14.76 -1.26 21.94
CA ASN A 607 -14.27 -2.05 23.09
C ASN A 607 -14.94 -1.70 24.44
N GLN A 608 -16.25 -1.51 24.46
CA GLN A 608 -17.08 -1.08 25.60
C GLN A 608 -16.85 0.39 26.02
N ASN A 609 -16.13 1.19 25.23
CA ASN A 609 -15.86 2.61 25.44
C ASN A 609 -16.55 3.47 24.36
N CYS A 610 -16.57 4.78 24.56
CA CYS A 610 -17.18 5.76 23.67
C CYS A 610 -16.14 6.82 23.24
N PRO A 611 -15.18 6.49 22.36
CA PRO A 611 -14.15 7.43 21.90
C PRO A 611 -14.63 8.35 20.78
N ASP A 612 -15.73 8.00 20.10
CA ASP A 612 -16.23 8.67 18.92
C ASP A 612 -17.29 9.72 19.30
N TRP A 613 -17.09 10.95 18.82
CA TRP A 613 -17.91 12.09 19.21
C TRP A 613 -18.40 12.92 18.04
N ILE A 614 -19.61 13.49 18.20
CA ILE A 614 -20.17 14.54 17.33
C ILE A 614 -20.54 15.75 18.20
N PHE A 615 -19.86 16.87 17.96
CA PHE A 615 -20.16 18.17 18.58
C PHE A 615 -20.61 19.16 17.53
N THR A 616 -21.48 20.10 17.92
CA THR A 616 -21.91 21.21 17.05
C THR A 616 -21.75 22.55 17.76
N SER A 617 -21.58 23.64 17.00
CA SER A 617 -21.71 24.99 17.54
C SER A 617 -23.15 25.22 18.04
N ALA A 618 -23.31 26.13 18.98
CA ALA A 618 -24.58 26.31 19.72
C ALA A 618 -25.78 26.70 18.83
N ASP A 619 -25.50 27.25 17.64
CA ASP A 619 -26.50 27.64 16.64
C ASP A 619 -26.98 26.48 15.75
N LEU A 620 -26.36 25.30 15.86
CA LEU A 620 -26.73 24.11 15.11
C LEU A 620 -27.38 23.06 16.04
N PRO A 621 -28.71 22.94 16.09
CA PRO A 621 -29.35 21.85 16.79
C PRO A 621 -28.98 20.49 16.18
N VAL A 622 -28.65 19.53 17.03
CA VAL A 622 -28.30 18.17 16.63
C VAL A 622 -29.28 17.16 17.25
N ALA A 623 -29.77 16.22 16.43
CA ALA A 623 -30.54 15.08 16.89
C ALA A 623 -29.69 14.14 17.76
N PRO A 624 -30.29 13.21 18.53
CA PRO A 624 -29.53 12.19 19.23
C PRO A 624 -28.59 11.44 18.30
N VAL A 625 -27.33 11.26 18.75
CA VAL A 625 -26.34 10.45 18.02
C VAL A 625 -26.75 8.98 18.08
N GLU A 626 -26.69 8.31 16.95
CA GLU A 626 -27.05 6.90 16.79
C GLU A 626 -25.85 6.07 16.32
N ILE A 627 -25.82 4.78 16.71
CA ILE A 627 -24.93 3.77 16.15
C ILE A 627 -25.61 3.21 14.91
N VAL A 628 -24.92 3.24 13.77
CA VAL A 628 -25.50 2.84 12.48
C VAL A 628 -25.46 1.32 12.30
N VAL A 629 -24.28 0.72 12.56
CA VAL A 629 -24.02 -0.71 12.33
C VAL A 629 -23.21 -1.29 13.48
N ASP A 630 -23.43 -2.55 13.80
CA ASP A 630 -22.64 -3.28 14.79
C ASP A 630 -21.35 -3.83 14.14
N ARG A 631 -20.18 -3.42 14.65
CA ARG A 631 -18.85 -3.88 14.22
C ARG A 631 -18.02 -4.30 15.42
N PRO A 632 -17.03 -5.22 15.22
CA PRO A 632 -16.21 -5.73 16.32
C PRO A 632 -15.31 -4.68 16.95
N ASP A 633 -14.73 -3.75 16.14
CA ASP A 633 -13.79 -2.74 16.62
C ASP A 633 -14.51 -1.39 16.85
N HIS A 634 -14.66 -0.55 15.83
CA HIS A 634 -15.42 0.70 15.92
C HIS A 634 -16.77 0.60 15.23
N ARG A 635 -17.84 1.05 15.95
CA ARG A 635 -19.18 1.18 15.44
C ARG A 635 -19.39 2.59 14.91
N PRO A 636 -19.74 2.77 13.64
CA PRO A 636 -19.96 4.10 13.09
C PRO A 636 -21.11 4.81 13.79
N ILE A 637 -20.93 6.09 14.05
CA ILE A 637 -21.92 6.98 14.64
C ILE A 637 -22.41 8.00 13.63
N ALA A 638 -23.71 8.32 13.67
CA ALA A 638 -24.31 9.34 12.83
C ALA A 638 -25.27 10.24 13.62
N ALA A 639 -25.49 11.45 13.12
CA ALA A 639 -26.47 12.36 13.63
C ALA A 639 -27.01 13.27 12.52
N THR A 640 -28.25 13.71 12.69
CA THR A 640 -28.84 14.77 11.85
C THR A 640 -28.68 16.11 12.52
N VAL A 641 -27.99 17.02 11.86
CA VAL A 641 -27.78 18.41 12.28
C VAL A 641 -28.78 19.29 11.55
N THR A 642 -29.55 20.09 12.29
CA THR A 642 -30.47 21.07 11.70
C THR A 642 -29.73 22.37 11.41
N ILE A 643 -29.74 22.80 10.18
CA ILE A 643 -29.21 24.09 9.75
C ILE A 643 -30.38 25.07 9.71
N PRO A 644 -30.41 26.07 10.60
CA PRO A 644 -31.47 27.08 10.61
C PRO A 644 -31.51 27.87 9.30
N PRO A 645 -32.67 28.41 8.90
CA PRO A 645 -32.76 29.28 7.73
C PRO A 645 -31.81 30.47 7.89
N SER A 646 -31.18 30.85 6.78
CA SER A 646 -30.41 32.10 6.71
C SER A 646 -31.36 33.27 6.91
N GLY A 647 -31.21 34.02 8.01
CA GLY A 647 -32.05 35.16 8.34
C GLY A 647 -31.95 36.32 7.36
#